data_925350a8c82cc697ed49f5c5899eb864
#
_entry.id   925350a8c82cc697ed49f5c5899eb864
#
_cell.length_a   1.000
_cell.length_b   1.000
_cell.length_c   1.000
_cell.angle_alpha   90.00
_cell.angle_beta   90.00
_cell.angle_gamma   90.00
#
_symmetry.space_group_name_H-M   'P 1'
#
loop_
_entity.id
_entity.type
_entity.pdbx_description
1 polymer ?
#
loop_
_entity_poly.entity_id
_entity_poly.type
_entity_poly.pdbx_seq_one_letter_code
_entity_poly.pdbx_strand_id
1 'polypeptide(L)'
;VSVSRTERLLNLLIALLNTKYGLRRAELRVKVYHDTSGNDVAFGRMFERDKNDLRQFGFDVETVTDHGWSEDDPATTRYRIGKESNRLPDVQLSPGEWTVLLLASQLWERAALGTAAANALRKLQASGTLSDVELPVGVQPRIRPAGQAFEDVVAAMHAQHPVSFPYLAGTTGKEEQRTVEPWGLGSRFGQWYLTGYDRSRKAPRHFRLSRFTGPVSVLEKETYSAPPNFNVRAELGRLPELPLRTAVVDVREGRLLGLRRRATPVPAGSAGTPDAGYERLEVTCRDVEVLAEELASYGPDAVAHAPEELASAVRHRLRNAAAFCAAPSPAYTFGDAPRGRAVRKRTSEDQLKRMLQLVPFLVHNQGLHIQDVAARFGVTPGELESDLRILICSGLPGGYPDDLLDIHWEEGHVYITQDLDLKRPVRFTVDEACALLTGLETLNGLPELAEGGALESVTLKLMAAAGEEGLRAGSLAGPEVGPADSAVLDVVRVAIQERSQLRLVYFSAQRDQVSERDVDPLRLYSLDITWYFEAYCHSAQGLRNFRLDRVQEVHPNGNPASTQVRAGEGFPAKLFTPNDDDTTVLVQLTRQGAGLADDYYAERVAPLPDGGLVAEIRFASTAWLPMFVAQHGGSARILEPSGLGTAALDWIEAALARYGG
;
A
#
# COMPACT_ATOMS: atom_id res chain seq x y z
N VAL A 1 40.48 12.83 5.06
CA VAL A 1 39.34 12.16 4.42
C VAL A 1 38.09 12.68 5.13
N SER A 2 37.20 13.36 4.42
CA SER A 2 35.95 13.85 5.06
C SER A 2 35.10 12.65 5.46
N VAL A 3 34.74 12.58 6.74
CA VAL A 3 33.85 11.55 7.29
C VAL A 3 32.48 11.63 6.60
N SER A 4 31.99 10.52 6.08
CA SER A 4 30.67 10.50 5.43
C SER A 4 29.54 10.90 6.39
N ARG A 5 28.42 11.44 5.88
CA ARG A 5 27.26 11.78 6.76
C ARG A 5 26.80 10.56 7.53
N THR A 6 26.78 9.40 6.89
CA THR A 6 26.31 8.14 7.48
C THR A 6 27.23 7.69 8.62
N GLU A 7 28.52 7.70 8.41
CA GLU A 7 29.54 7.36 9.41
C GLU A 7 29.50 8.34 10.62
N ARG A 8 29.37 9.64 10.35
CA ARG A 8 29.24 10.65 11.40
C ARG A 8 27.99 10.45 12.25
N LEU A 9 26.82 10.19 11.63
CA LEU A 9 25.59 9.91 12.35
C LEU A 9 25.68 8.63 13.19
N LEU A 10 26.34 7.59 12.69
CA LEU A 10 26.55 6.35 13.41
C LEU A 10 27.50 6.56 14.60
N ASN A 11 28.60 7.27 14.43
CA ASN A 11 29.53 7.61 15.50
C ASN A 11 28.87 8.49 16.57
N LEU A 12 28.03 9.46 16.17
CA LEU A 12 27.23 10.26 17.10
C LEU A 12 26.27 9.37 17.92
N LEU A 13 25.56 8.47 17.26
CA LEU A 13 24.66 7.54 17.89
C LEU A 13 25.39 6.65 18.93
N ILE A 14 26.49 6.01 18.53
CA ILE A 14 27.28 5.14 19.40
C ILE A 14 27.81 5.94 20.61
N ALA A 15 28.30 7.15 20.39
CA ALA A 15 28.80 8.01 21.46
C ALA A 15 27.69 8.39 22.46
N LEU A 16 26.47 8.71 21.98
CA LEU A 16 25.33 9.09 22.84
C LEU A 16 24.69 7.89 23.55
N LEU A 17 24.71 6.70 22.97
CA LEU A 17 24.23 5.46 23.60
C LEU A 17 25.16 4.96 24.70
N ASN A 18 26.48 5.13 24.53
CA ASN A 18 27.47 4.56 25.43
C ASN A 18 27.92 5.53 26.55
N THR A 19 27.26 6.67 26.69
CA THR A 19 27.53 7.60 27.77
C THR A 19 26.53 7.44 28.94
N LYS A 20 27.04 7.32 30.17
CA LYS A 20 26.20 7.26 31.37
C LYS A 20 25.68 8.63 31.79
N TYR A 21 26.52 9.66 31.69
CA TYR A 21 26.26 11.01 32.23
C TYR A 21 25.92 12.02 31.14
N GLY A 22 25.91 11.61 29.87
CA GLY A 22 25.77 12.49 28.73
C GLY A 22 27.08 13.18 28.32
N LEU A 23 27.18 13.56 27.04
CA LEU A 23 28.33 14.27 26.49
C LEU A 23 27.98 15.74 26.26
N ARG A 24 28.91 16.65 26.62
CA ARG A 24 28.77 18.07 26.34
C ARG A 24 28.98 18.35 24.86
N ARG A 25 28.40 19.45 24.37
CA ARG A 25 28.56 19.90 22.98
C ARG A 25 30.03 20.05 22.55
N ALA A 26 30.89 20.57 23.47
CA ALA A 26 32.32 20.68 23.22
C ALA A 26 33.03 19.32 23.09
N GLU A 27 32.60 18.32 23.87
CA GLU A 27 33.15 16.96 23.81
C GLU A 27 32.73 16.27 22.51
N LEU A 28 31.47 16.41 22.11
CA LEU A 28 30.96 15.88 20.82
C LEU A 28 31.68 16.50 19.64
N ARG A 29 31.96 17.81 19.69
CA ARG A 29 32.72 18.49 18.63
C ARG A 29 34.10 17.87 18.43
N VAL A 30 34.82 17.63 19.50
CA VAL A 30 36.16 17.05 19.42
C VAL A 30 36.12 15.57 19.02
N LYS A 31 35.13 14.82 19.52
CA LYS A 31 35.09 13.37 19.43
C LYS A 31 34.43 12.87 18.14
N VAL A 32 33.43 13.59 17.62
CA VAL A 32 32.61 13.13 16.48
C VAL A 32 32.72 14.06 15.26
N TYR A 33 32.95 15.38 15.52
CA TYR A 33 32.93 16.40 14.47
C TYR A 33 34.29 17.04 14.23
N HIS A 34 35.37 16.29 14.43
CA HIS A 34 36.76 16.78 14.37
C HIS A 34 37.13 17.48 13.04
N ASP A 35 36.42 17.19 11.94
CA ASP A 35 36.65 17.82 10.63
C ASP A 35 36.05 19.25 10.52
N THR A 36 35.29 19.73 11.52
CA THR A 36 34.67 21.06 11.51
C THR A 36 35.57 22.13 12.10
N SER A 37 36.85 22.16 11.71
CA SER A 37 37.82 23.11 12.21
C SER A 37 37.38 24.56 11.98
N GLY A 38 37.00 25.25 13.06
CA GLY A 38 36.99 26.71 13.12
C GLY A 38 35.65 27.43 13.18
N ASN A 39 34.47 26.81 12.86
CA ASN A 39 33.22 27.56 12.84
C ASN A 39 32.15 26.96 13.78
N ASP A 40 31.97 27.58 14.97
CA ASP A 40 30.97 27.17 15.97
C ASP A 40 29.53 27.20 15.46
N VAL A 41 29.21 28.16 14.58
CA VAL A 41 27.88 28.29 13.99
C VAL A 41 27.60 27.14 13.02
N ALA A 42 28.57 26.76 12.21
CA ALA A 42 28.45 25.65 11.25
C ALA A 42 28.30 24.32 11.99
N PHE A 43 29.14 24.07 13.00
CA PHE A 43 29.01 22.91 13.89
C PHE A 43 27.62 22.86 14.54
N GLY A 44 27.16 23.99 15.09
CA GLY A 44 25.86 24.04 15.74
C GLY A 44 24.72 23.63 14.83
N ARG A 45 24.68 24.17 13.61
CA ARG A 45 23.65 23.83 12.61
C ARG A 45 23.73 22.36 12.19
N MET A 46 24.92 21.82 12.06
CA MET A 46 25.13 20.43 11.67
C MET A 46 24.68 19.48 12.81
N PHE A 47 25.06 19.77 14.05
CA PHE A 47 24.66 18.98 15.21
C PHE A 47 23.14 18.98 15.44
N GLU A 48 22.47 20.15 15.30
CA GLU A 48 21.01 20.22 15.41
C GLU A 48 20.32 19.39 14.30
N ARG A 49 20.85 19.42 13.08
CA ARG A 49 20.35 18.59 11.99
C ARG A 49 20.54 17.11 12.28
N ASP A 50 21.74 16.72 12.71
CA ASP A 50 22.07 15.33 13.00
C ASP A 50 21.22 14.79 14.20
N LYS A 51 20.91 15.62 15.20
CA LYS A 51 19.95 15.27 16.27
C LYS A 51 18.54 15.03 15.74
N ASN A 52 18.09 15.89 14.84
CA ASN A 52 16.77 15.72 14.24
C ASN A 52 16.73 14.46 13.35
N ASP A 53 17.80 14.18 12.62
CA ASP A 53 17.93 12.93 11.87
C ASP A 53 17.83 11.71 12.80
N LEU A 54 18.54 11.71 13.94
CA LEU A 54 18.46 10.61 14.92
C LEU A 54 17.05 10.44 15.50
N ARG A 55 16.33 11.54 15.77
CA ARG A 55 14.93 11.47 16.22
C ARG A 55 14.02 10.83 15.18
N GLN A 56 14.22 11.15 13.91
CA GLN A 56 13.48 10.50 12.81
C GLN A 56 13.75 9.00 12.68
N PHE A 57 14.93 8.55 13.17
CA PHE A 57 15.25 7.12 13.24
C PHE A 57 14.71 6.42 14.48
N GLY A 58 14.02 7.15 15.35
CA GLY A 58 13.44 6.61 16.58
C GLY A 58 14.35 6.70 17.81
N PHE A 59 15.46 7.47 17.72
CA PHE A 59 16.33 7.71 18.88
C PHE A 59 15.99 9.05 19.53
N ASP A 60 15.49 9.00 20.75
CA ASP A 60 15.22 10.20 21.53
C ASP A 60 16.51 10.70 22.19
N VAL A 61 16.97 11.87 21.73
CA VAL A 61 18.17 12.52 22.28
C VAL A 61 17.75 13.38 23.47
N GLU A 62 18.00 12.87 24.68
CA GLU A 62 17.71 13.53 25.94
C GLU A 62 18.75 14.62 26.24
N THR A 63 18.29 15.73 26.82
CA THR A 63 19.15 16.75 27.42
C THR A 63 19.15 16.58 28.93
N VAL A 64 20.35 16.53 29.52
CA VAL A 64 20.53 16.42 30.94
C VAL A 64 21.33 17.63 31.42
N THR A 65 20.78 18.35 32.38
CA THR A 65 21.49 19.48 33.03
C THR A 65 22.08 19.05 34.34
N ASP A 66 23.28 19.57 34.69
CA ASP A 66 23.88 19.36 35.99
C ASP A 66 23.02 20.08 37.05
N HIS A 67 22.68 19.41 38.16
CA HIS A 67 21.83 19.96 39.24
C HIS A 67 22.28 21.37 39.68
N GLY A 68 21.38 22.33 39.56
CA GLY A 68 21.60 23.71 40.03
C GLY A 68 21.94 24.74 38.95
N TRP A 69 21.97 24.36 37.66
CA TRP A 69 22.25 25.25 36.52
C TRP A 69 20.99 25.46 35.67
N SER A 70 20.93 26.57 34.93
CA SER A 70 19.83 26.88 34.04
C SER A 70 19.79 25.91 32.86
N GLU A 71 18.59 25.45 32.46
CA GLU A 71 18.37 24.57 31.31
C GLU A 71 18.84 25.19 29.99
N ASP A 72 19.01 26.48 29.91
CA ASP A 72 19.35 27.24 28.70
C ASP A 72 20.85 27.49 28.47
N ASP A 73 21.74 27.02 29.37
CA ASP A 73 23.19 27.21 29.17
C ASP A 73 23.81 26.08 28.30
N PRO A 74 24.20 26.37 27.05
CA PRO A 74 24.81 25.39 26.17
C PRO A 74 26.12 24.79 26.68
N ALA A 75 26.79 25.43 27.65
CA ALA A 75 28.05 24.96 28.20
C ALA A 75 27.85 23.83 29.24
N THR A 76 26.71 23.81 29.90
CA THR A 76 26.36 22.83 30.95
C THR A 76 25.43 21.73 30.45
N THR A 77 24.78 21.91 29.29
CA THR A 77 23.89 20.92 28.70
C THR A 77 24.68 19.70 28.21
N ARG A 78 24.24 18.52 28.65
CA ARG A 78 24.76 17.22 28.22
C ARG A 78 23.70 16.49 27.38
N TYR A 79 24.12 15.72 26.39
CA TYR A 79 23.29 14.94 25.52
C TYR A 79 23.56 13.46 25.71
N ARG A 80 22.50 12.68 25.79
CA ARG A 80 22.57 11.21 25.83
C ARG A 80 21.35 10.60 25.13
N ILE A 81 21.43 9.31 24.86
CA ILE A 81 20.30 8.50 24.42
C ILE A 81 20.03 7.46 25.50
N GLY A 82 18.80 7.45 26.03
CA GLY A 82 18.38 6.46 27.02
C GLY A 82 18.40 5.06 26.42
N LYS A 83 19.14 4.12 27.03
CA LYS A 83 19.31 2.77 26.47
C LYS A 83 18.00 2.00 26.40
N GLU A 84 17.17 2.07 27.44
CA GLU A 84 15.94 1.28 27.55
C GLU A 84 14.76 1.93 26.79
N SER A 85 14.64 3.25 26.81
CA SER A 85 13.55 3.98 26.17
C SER A 85 13.59 3.92 24.63
N ASN A 86 14.76 3.63 24.06
CA ASN A 86 14.98 3.65 22.61
C ASN A 86 15.12 2.25 21.99
N ARG A 87 15.01 1.18 22.78
CA ARG A 87 15.13 -0.19 22.32
C ARG A 87 13.76 -0.83 22.14
N LEU A 88 13.64 -1.68 21.12
CA LEU A 88 12.48 -2.54 20.99
C LEU A 88 12.49 -3.54 22.16
N PRO A 89 11.39 -3.66 22.92
CA PRO A 89 11.27 -4.73 23.92
C PRO A 89 11.44 -6.10 23.28
N ASP A 90 11.88 -7.08 24.06
CA ASP A 90 11.97 -8.45 23.58
C ASP A 90 10.55 -9.03 23.38
N VAL A 91 10.19 -9.25 22.13
CA VAL A 91 8.88 -9.77 21.73
C VAL A 91 9.01 -11.24 21.37
N GLN A 92 8.66 -12.11 22.29
CA GLN A 92 8.64 -13.54 22.06
C GLN A 92 7.40 -13.92 21.25
N LEU A 93 7.61 -14.42 20.03
CA LEU A 93 6.55 -14.78 19.08
C LEU A 93 6.54 -16.29 18.84
N SER A 94 5.36 -16.89 18.91
CA SER A 94 5.13 -18.27 18.49
C SER A 94 5.15 -18.39 16.96
N PRO A 95 5.33 -19.60 16.39
CA PRO A 95 5.28 -19.79 14.94
C PRO A 95 3.98 -19.31 14.30
N GLY A 96 2.84 -19.48 14.96
CA GLY A 96 1.54 -18.98 14.48
C GLY A 96 1.48 -17.45 14.48
N GLU A 97 2.01 -16.78 15.49
CA GLU A 97 2.10 -15.32 15.55
C GLU A 97 3.03 -14.76 14.47
N TRP A 98 4.16 -15.44 14.21
CA TRP A 98 5.06 -15.09 13.11
C TRP A 98 4.36 -15.18 11.75
N THR A 99 3.61 -16.27 11.53
CA THR A 99 2.82 -16.45 10.31
C THR A 99 1.87 -15.29 10.06
N VAL A 100 1.10 -14.90 11.08
CA VAL A 100 0.14 -13.81 10.99
C VAL A 100 0.85 -12.46 10.74
N LEU A 101 2.00 -12.22 11.38
CA LEU A 101 2.81 -11.03 11.14
C LEU A 101 3.38 -10.95 9.73
N LEU A 102 3.85 -12.07 9.20
CA LEU A 102 4.32 -12.14 7.82
C LEU A 102 3.19 -11.80 6.85
N LEU A 103 2.00 -12.36 7.06
CA LEU A 103 0.80 -12.03 6.27
C LEU A 103 0.44 -10.54 6.39
N ALA A 104 0.45 -9.99 7.62
CA ALA A 104 0.16 -8.57 7.84
C ALA A 104 1.16 -7.64 7.14
N SER A 105 2.44 -7.99 7.11
CA SER A 105 3.47 -7.21 6.41
C SER A 105 3.30 -7.25 4.89
N GLN A 106 2.86 -8.38 4.34
CA GLN A 106 2.65 -8.56 2.90
C GLN A 106 1.44 -7.78 2.37
N LEU A 107 0.47 -7.44 3.22
CA LEU A 107 -0.66 -6.59 2.85
C LEU A 107 -0.22 -5.29 2.17
N TRP A 108 0.88 -4.71 2.64
CA TRP A 108 1.40 -3.42 2.21
C TRP A 108 2.47 -3.49 1.12
N GLU A 109 2.82 -4.67 0.61
CA GLU A 109 4.00 -4.86 -0.26
C GLU A 109 4.08 -3.87 -1.44
N ARG A 110 2.94 -3.37 -1.91
CA ARG A 110 2.83 -2.39 -3.01
C ARG A 110 2.15 -1.08 -2.63
N ALA A 111 1.76 -0.93 -1.37
CA ALA A 111 1.14 0.28 -0.86
C ALA A 111 2.14 1.17 -0.13
N ALA A 112 1.72 2.38 0.24
CA ALA A 112 2.55 3.42 0.88
C ALA A 112 3.35 2.94 2.10
N LEU A 113 2.83 1.99 2.87
CA LEU A 113 3.45 1.47 4.08
C LEU A 113 4.32 0.21 3.85
N GLY A 114 4.54 -0.22 2.61
CA GLY A 114 5.31 -1.44 2.31
C GLY A 114 6.74 -1.42 2.85
N THR A 115 7.43 -0.30 2.72
CA THR A 115 8.78 -0.13 3.28
C THR A 115 8.76 -0.15 4.81
N ALA A 116 7.77 0.50 5.44
CA ALA A 116 7.62 0.52 6.89
C ALA A 116 7.31 -0.89 7.43
N ALA A 117 6.39 -1.61 6.83
CA ALA A 117 6.06 -2.99 7.18
C ALA A 117 7.29 -3.92 7.09
N ALA A 118 8.06 -3.83 6.00
CA ALA A 118 9.27 -4.61 5.81
C ALA A 118 10.36 -4.26 6.84
N ASN A 119 10.48 -2.98 7.21
CA ASN A 119 11.42 -2.54 8.24
C ASN A 119 11.03 -3.05 9.63
N ALA A 120 9.74 -2.95 9.97
CA ALA A 120 9.20 -3.45 11.23
C ALA A 120 9.41 -4.96 11.37
N LEU A 121 9.12 -5.72 10.31
CA LEU A 121 9.36 -7.16 10.30
C LEU A 121 10.85 -7.50 10.51
N ARG A 122 11.76 -6.78 9.84
CA ARG A 122 13.21 -6.97 10.03
C ARG A 122 13.67 -6.67 11.47
N LYS A 123 13.10 -5.64 12.12
CA LYS A 123 13.40 -5.34 13.53
C LYS A 123 12.95 -6.49 14.44
N LEU A 124 11.78 -7.07 14.21
CA LEU A 124 11.31 -8.24 14.96
C LEU A 124 12.20 -9.47 14.71
N GLN A 125 12.58 -9.70 13.45
CA GLN A 125 13.50 -10.79 13.10
C GLN A 125 14.88 -10.61 13.73
N ALA A 126 15.33 -9.37 13.87
CA ALA A 126 16.61 -9.06 14.51
C ALA A 126 16.57 -9.15 16.04
N SER A 127 15.40 -9.23 16.67
CA SER A 127 15.25 -9.40 18.13
C SER A 127 15.14 -10.85 18.59
N GLY A 128 15.00 -11.82 17.68
CA GLY A 128 14.83 -13.23 18.03
C GLY A 128 15.41 -14.20 17.01
N THR A 129 15.62 -15.45 17.41
CA THR A 129 16.01 -16.53 16.53
C THR A 129 14.88 -16.81 15.54
N LEU A 130 15.20 -16.79 14.25
CA LEU A 130 14.27 -17.15 13.19
C LEU A 130 13.89 -18.63 13.34
N SER A 131 12.62 -18.88 13.59
CA SER A 131 12.04 -20.18 13.26
C SER A 131 11.85 -20.20 11.75
N ASP A 132 12.19 -21.30 11.09
CA ASP A 132 11.78 -21.58 9.71
C ASP A 132 10.25 -21.71 9.70
N VAL A 133 9.59 -20.56 9.55
CA VAL A 133 8.13 -20.49 9.46
C VAL A 133 7.78 -20.55 8.00
N GLU A 134 7.31 -21.70 7.57
CA GLU A 134 6.66 -21.83 6.27
C GLU A 134 5.34 -21.05 6.30
N LEU A 135 5.16 -20.16 5.32
CA LEU A 135 3.89 -19.48 5.13
C LEU A 135 2.79 -20.52 4.90
N PRO A 136 1.60 -20.36 5.51
CA PRO A 136 0.49 -21.24 5.22
C PRO A 136 0.21 -21.23 3.73
N VAL A 137 0.20 -22.40 3.13
CA VAL A 137 -0.16 -22.57 1.74
C VAL A 137 -1.62 -22.13 1.60
N GLY A 138 -1.87 -21.02 0.92
CA GLY A 138 -3.20 -20.77 0.43
C GLY A 138 -3.78 -19.36 0.57
N VAL A 139 -3.61 -18.61 1.64
CA VAL A 139 -4.33 -17.33 1.81
C VAL A 139 -3.37 -16.16 1.93
N GLN A 140 -3.47 -15.20 1.01
CA GLN A 140 -2.61 -14.01 1.02
C GLN A 140 -3.42 -12.75 0.70
N PRO A 141 -3.86 -11.99 1.71
CA PRO A 141 -4.57 -10.73 1.51
C PRO A 141 -3.62 -9.62 1.04
N ARG A 142 -4.14 -8.67 0.23
CA ARG A 142 -3.41 -7.50 -0.26
C ARG A 142 -4.29 -6.26 -0.28
N ILE A 143 -3.66 -5.10 -0.15
CA ILE A 143 -4.30 -3.79 -0.28
C ILE A 143 -3.80 -3.12 -1.55
N ARG A 144 -4.71 -2.55 -2.35
CA ARG A 144 -4.32 -1.75 -3.52
C ARG A 144 -3.69 -0.43 -3.07
N PRO A 145 -2.72 0.11 -3.83
CA PRO A 145 -2.26 1.46 -3.62
C PRO A 145 -3.45 2.43 -3.69
N ALA A 146 -3.64 3.24 -2.65
CA ALA A 146 -4.76 4.18 -2.60
C ALA A 146 -4.47 5.51 -3.34
N GLY A 147 -3.41 5.53 -4.17
CA GLY A 147 -2.98 6.70 -4.95
C GLY A 147 -2.16 7.72 -4.15
N GLN A 148 -1.62 8.73 -4.87
CA GLN A 148 -0.73 9.75 -4.30
C GLN A 148 -1.36 10.53 -3.15
N ALA A 149 -2.66 10.82 -3.22
CA ALA A 149 -3.37 11.55 -2.15
C ALA A 149 -3.32 10.82 -0.80
N PHE A 150 -3.33 9.50 -0.82
CA PHE A 150 -3.18 8.68 0.40
C PHE A 150 -1.80 8.87 1.03
N GLU A 151 -0.75 8.79 0.21
CA GLU A 151 0.64 8.96 0.66
C GLU A 151 0.87 10.36 1.24
N ASP A 152 0.40 11.39 0.54
CA ASP A 152 0.53 12.78 0.96
C ASP A 152 -0.19 13.04 2.29
N VAL A 153 -1.38 12.48 2.48
CA VAL A 153 -2.16 12.59 3.73
C VAL A 153 -1.49 11.83 4.87
N VAL A 154 -0.99 10.60 4.63
CA VAL A 154 -0.26 9.83 5.65
C VAL A 154 0.98 10.60 6.12
N ALA A 155 1.77 11.13 5.19
CA ALA A 155 2.96 11.93 5.51
C ALA A 155 2.60 13.18 6.35
N ALA A 156 1.52 13.88 5.98
CA ALA A 156 1.04 15.04 6.72
C ALA A 156 0.53 14.70 8.13
N MET A 157 -0.15 13.56 8.28
CA MET A 157 -0.61 13.06 9.59
C MET A 157 0.57 12.79 10.54
N HIS A 158 1.62 12.13 10.04
CA HIS A 158 2.80 11.83 10.83
C HIS A 158 3.56 13.11 11.25
N ALA A 159 3.64 14.08 10.35
CA ALA A 159 4.25 15.38 10.64
C ALA A 159 3.33 16.31 11.44
N GLN A 160 2.08 15.92 11.69
CA GLN A 160 1.04 16.74 12.33
C GLN A 160 0.82 18.09 11.63
N HIS A 161 0.87 18.09 10.29
CA HIS A 161 0.61 19.26 9.47
C HIS A 161 -0.80 19.22 8.85
N PRO A 162 -1.55 20.34 8.86
CA PRO A 162 -2.81 20.42 8.13
C PRO A 162 -2.59 20.24 6.63
N VAL A 163 -3.62 19.74 5.94
CA VAL A 163 -3.61 19.57 4.49
C VAL A 163 -4.67 20.45 3.82
N SER A 164 -4.39 20.89 2.60
CA SER A 164 -5.33 21.61 1.77
C SER A 164 -5.48 20.90 0.42
N PHE A 165 -6.73 20.68 -0.02
CA PHE A 165 -7.03 19.96 -1.26
C PHE A 165 -8.36 20.43 -1.87
N PRO A 166 -8.50 20.41 -3.21
CA PRO A 166 -9.78 20.61 -3.87
C PRO A 166 -10.64 19.35 -3.73
N TYR A 167 -11.91 19.53 -3.39
CA TYR A 167 -12.84 18.45 -3.06
C TYR A 167 -14.19 18.61 -3.73
N LEU A 168 -14.65 17.56 -4.42
CA LEU A 168 -15.99 17.51 -5.01
C LEU A 168 -17.04 17.19 -3.92
N ALA A 169 -17.82 18.20 -3.53
CA ALA A 169 -18.84 18.04 -2.49
C ALA A 169 -19.99 17.15 -2.97
N GLY A 170 -20.24 16.03 -2.29
CA GLY A 170 -21.26 15.05 -2.68
C GLY A 170 -22.70 15.57 -2.68
N THR A 171 -22.99 16.60 -1.89
CA THR A 171 -24.35 17.17 -1.79
C THR A 171 -24.62 18.25 -2.84
N THR A 172 -23.60 18.98 -3.29
CA THR A 172 -23.75 20.12 -4.20
C THR A 172 -23.16 19.87 -5.58
N GLY A 173 -22.34 18.83 -5.75
CA GLY A 173 -21.58 18.57 -6.98
C GLY A 173 -20.57 19.66 -7.32
N LYS A 174 -20.30 20.60 -6.40
CA LYS A 174 -19.37 21.71 -6.61
C LYS A 174 -18.00 21.38 -6.04
N GLU A 175 -16.97 21.81 -6.74
CA GLU A 175 -15.61 21.77 -6.24
C GLU A 175 -15.39 22.88 -5.23
N GLU A 176 -14.88 22.53 -4.07
CA GLU A 176 -14.58 23.46 -2.98
C GLU A 176 -13.18 23.16 -2.43
N GLN A 177 -12.41 24.22 -2.16
CA GLN A 177 -11.12 24.03 -1.48
C GLN A 177 -11.37 23.74 0.00
N ARG A 178 -10.74 22.67 0.50
CA ARG A 178 -10.82 22.25 1.91
C ARG A 178 -9.47 22.37 2.58
N THR A 179 -9.50 22.81 3.82
CA THR A 179 -8.32 22.77 4.72
C THR A 179 -8.68 21.97 5.93
N VAL A 180 -7.95 20.87 6.14
CA VAL A 180 -8.30 19.82 7.11
C VAL A 180 -7.09 19.49 7.98
N GLU A 181 -7.31 19.34 9.27
CA GLU A 181 -6.37 18.72 10.19
C GLU A 181 -6.60 17.21 10.13
N PRO A 182 -5.72 16.43 9.50
CA PRO A 182 -5.96 15.01 9.27
C PRO A 182 -5.75 14.21 10.56
N TRP A 183 -6.82 13.67 11.12
CA TRP A 183 -6.76 12.85 12.35
C TRP A 183 -6.59 11.38 12.07
N GLY A 184 -7.11 10.89 10.93
CA GLY A 184 -6.97 9.49 10.56
C GLY A 184 -7.45 9.18 9.15
N LEU A 185 -6.90 8.09 8.61
CA LEU A 185 -7.28 7.49 7.33
C LEU A 185 -7.83 6.10 7.58
N GLY A 186 -8.97 5.79 6.95
CA GLY A 186 -9.55 4.46 7.07
C GLY A 186 -10.38 4.08 5.86
N SER A 187 -10.54 2.78 5.64
CA SER A 187 -11.39 2.24 4.60
C SER A 187 -12.73 1.80 5.17
N ARG A 188 -13.82 2.12 4.47
CA ARG A 188 -15.16 1.61 4.72
C ARG A 188 -15.94 1.49 3.42
N PHE A 189 -16.75 0.45 3.29
CA PHE A 189 -17.51 0.16 2.07
C PHE A 189 -16.63 0.12 0.79
N GLY A 190 -15.39 -0.35 0.91
CA GLY A 190 -14.43 -0.40 -0.19
C GLY A 190 -13.87 0.95 -0.63
N GLN A 191 -14.06 2.01 0.16
CA GLN A 191 -13.60 3.37 -0.13
C GLN A 191 -12.75 3.92 0.99
N TRP A 192 -11.68 4.65 0.65
CA TRP A 192 -10.82 5.33 1.60
C TRP A 192 -11.38 6.69 2.02
N TYR A 193 -11.35 6.96 3.31
CA TYR A 193 -11.82 8.20 3.93
C TYR A 193 -10.72 8.82 4.78
N LEU A 194 -10.49 10.12 4.57
CA LEU A 194 -9.80 10.99 5.51
C LEU A 194 -10.81 11.48 6.55
N THR A 195 -10.54 11.23 7.82
CA THR A 195 -11.28 11.82 8.95
C THR A 195 -10.43 12.90 9.59
N GLY A 196 -11.01 14.08 9.79
CA GLY A 196 -10.28 15.20 10.36
C GLY A 196 -11.15 16.41 10.63
N TYR A 197 -10.55 17.45 11.18
CA TYR A 197 -11.23 18.72 11.46
C TYR A 197 -11.19 19.64 10.24
N ASP A 198 -12.35 19.89 9.65
CA ASP A 198 -12.51 20.84 8.56
C ASP A 198 -12.50 22.28 9.12
N ARG A 199 -11.41 23.00 8.88
CA ARG A 199 -11.24 24.38 9.34
C ARG A 199 -12.24 25.34 8.71
N SER A 200 -12.67 25.05 7.47
CA SER A 200 -13.66 25.87 6.75
C SER A 200 -15.05 25.73 7.34
N ARG A 201 -15.39 24.54 7.83
CA ARG A 201 -16.70 24.24 8.42
C ARG A 201 -16.68 24.19 9.95
N LYS A 202 -15.50 24.31 10.56
CA LYS A 202 -15.26 24.28 12.02
C LYS A 202 -15.89 23.05 12.71
N ALA A 203 -15.76 21.87 12.08
CA ALA A 203 -16.32 20.63 12.58
C ALA A 203 -15.54 19.39 12.08
N PRO A 204 -15.55 18.28 12.83
CA PRO A 204 -15.06 16.99 12.34
C PRO A 204 -15.84 16.53 11.11
N ARG A 205 -15.14 16.02 10.09
CA ARG A 205 -15.74 15.53 8.86
C ARG A 205 -14.95 14.37 8.28
N HIS A 206 -15.64 13.63 7.40
CA HIS A 206 -15.09 12.53 6.63
C HIS A 206 -15.03 12.93 5.15
N PHE A 207 -13.87 12.74 4.53
CA PHE A 207 -13.63 13.07 3.13
C PHE A 207 -13.22 11.81 2.37
N ARG A 208 -14.02 11.41 1.38
CA ARG A 208 -13.71 10.27 0.54
C ARG A 208 -12.56 10.63 -0.41
N LEU A 209 -11.46 9.87 -0.41
CA LEU A 209 -10.27 10.19 -1.20
C LEU A 209 -10.53 10.23 -2.70
N SER A 210 -11.44 9.38 -3.20
CA SER A 210 -11.83 9.39 -4.63
C SER A 210 -12.53 10.67 -5.09
N ARG A 211 -12.91 11.56 -4.16
CA ARG A 211 -13.51 12.88 -4.46
C ARG A 211 -12.50 14.03 -4.38
N PHE A 212 -11.22 13.74 -4.20
CA PHE A 212 -10.16 14.73 -4.31
C PHE A 212 -9.92 15.00 -5.78
N THR A 213 -10.16 16.24 -6.24
CA THR A 213 -10.06 16.64 -7.65
C THR A 213 -8.69 17.18 -8.04
N GLY A 214 -7.79 17.35 -7.06
CA GLY A 214 -6.43 17.85 -7.29
C GLY A 214 -5.45 17.41 -6.21
N PRO A 215 -4.22 17.97 -6.23
CA PRO A 215 -3.15 17.59 -5.31
C PRO A 215 -3.48 17.97 -3.87
N VAL A 216 -2.94 17.18 -2.95
CA VAL A 216 -2.91 17.50 -1.54
C VAL A 216 -1.69 18.39 -1.27
N SER A 217 -1.93 19.56 -0.70
CA SER A 217 -0.88 20.50 -0.30
C SER A 217 -0.71 20.44 1.21
N VAL A 218 0.49 20.11 1.68
CA VAL A 218 0.81 20.07 3.11
C VAL A 218 1.17 21.48 3.60
N LEU A 219 0.56 21.92 4.69
CA LEU A 219 0.83 23.23 5.29
C LEU A 219 1.94 23.12 6.35
N GLU A 220 3.18 22.94 5.91
CA GLU A 220 4.35 22.65 6.75
C GLU A 220 4.65 23.68 7.85
N LYS A 221 4.16 24.92 7.73
CA LYS A 221 4.36 25.98 8.72
C LYS A 221 3.37 25.92 9.89
N GLU A 222 2.37 25.07 9.79
CA GLU A 222 1.30 24.93 10.77
C GLU A 222 1.30 23.54 11.36
N THR A 223 0.97 23.42 12.63
CA THR A 223 0.82 22.14 13.31
C THR A 223 -0.55 22.05 13.95
N TYR A 224 -1.02 20.84 14.20
CA TYR A 224 -2.25 20.57 14.93
C TYR A 224 -2.03 19.45 15.94
N SER A 225 -3.00 19.26 16.83
CA SER A 225 -3.03 18.11 17.75
C SER A 225 -4.33 17.34 17.53
N ALA A 226 -4.22 16.07 17.21
CA ALA A 226 -5.40 15.21 17.10
C ALA A 226 -6.03 14.99 18.49
N PRO A 227 -7.35 14.70 18.59
CA PRO A 227 -7.97 14.36 19.85
C PRO A 227 -7.27 13.15 20.50
N PRO A 228 -7.08 13.17 21.83
CA PRO A 228 -6.49 12.04 22.53
C PRO A 228 -7.37 10.78 22.34
N ASN A 229 -6.75 9.63 22.13
CA ASN A 229 -7.40 8.34 21.90
C ASN A 229 -8.32 8.31 20.66
N PHE A 230 -8.03 9.12 19.63
CA PHE A 230 -8.76 9.06 18.37
C PHE A 230 -8.57 7.70 17.71
N ASN A 231 -9.67 7.07 17.30
CA ASN A 231 -9.68 5.81 16.58
C ASN A 231 -10.56 5.95 15.33
N VAL A 232 -9.92 5.95 14.16
CA VAL A 232 -10.60 6.16 12.88
C VAL A 232 -11.60 5.05 12.54
N ARG A 233 -11.32 3.80 12.91
CA ARG A 233 -12.24 2.68 12.68
C ARG A 233 -13.53 2.86 13.49
N ALA A 234 -13.41 3.24 14.76
CA ALA A 234 -14.58 3.52 15.61
C ALA A 234 -15.38 4.70 15.05
N GLU A 235 -14.73 5.74 14.53
CA GLU A 235 -15.41 6.89 13.91
C GLU A 235 -16.07 6.50 12.58
N LEU A 236 -15.39 5.80 11.70
CA LEU A 236 -15.98 5.30 10.46
C LEU A 236 -17.09 4.28 10.72
N GLY A 237 -16.97 3.48 11.80
CA GLY A 237 -17.98 2.55 12.26
C GLY A 237 -19.33 3.24 12.59
N ARG A 238 -19.29 4.50 13.02
CA ARG A 238 -20.48 5.32 13.30
C ARG A 238 -21.12 5.92 12.04
N LEU A 239 -20.43 5.89 10.90
CA LEU A 239 -21.04 6.32 9.65
C LEU A 239 -22.26 5.43 9.38
N PRO A 240 -23.44 6.04 9.16
CA PRO A 240 -24.61 5.26 8.84
C PRO A 240 -24.36 4.43 7.58
N GLU A 241 -24.85 3.21 7.58
CA GLU A 241 -24.87 2.44 6.35
C GLU A 241 -25.59 3.24 5.27
N LEU A 242 -24.98 3.28 4.08
CA LEU A 242 -25.65 3.90 2.95
C LEU A 242 -26.99 3.19 2.72
N PRO A 243 -28.10 3.95 2.64
CA PRO A 243 -29.41 3.34 2.46
C PRO A 243 -29.41 2.51 1.18
N LEU A 244 -30.04 1.33 1.25
CA LEU A 244 -30.29 0.53 0.07
C LEU A 244 -31.24 1.30 -0.85
N ARG A 245 -30.80 1.58 -2.07
CA ARG A 245 -31.59 2.29 -3.09
C ARG A 245 -31.89 1.34 -4.25
N THR A 246 -33.05 1.49 -4.83
CA THR A 246 -33.42 0.77 -6.04
C THR A 246 -33.18 1.68 -7.25
N ALA A 247 -32.43 1.19 -8.20
CA ALA A 247 -32.20 1.83 -9.49
C ALA A 247 -32.96 1.10 -10.59
N VAL A 248 -33.51 1.85 -11.54
CA VAL A 248 -34.18 1.31 -12.73
C VAL A 248 -33.23 1.50 -13.91
N VAL A 249 -32.91 0.39 -14.59
CA VAL A 249 -31.92 0.34 -15.66
C VAL A 249 -32.50 -0.45 -16.83
N ASP A 250 -32.42 0.08 -18.06
CA ASP A 250 -32.65 -0.70 -19.28
C ASP A 250 -31.37 -1.42 -19.68
N VAL A 251 -31.45 -2.70 -19.91
CA VAL A 251 -30.34 -3.61 -20.22
C VAL A 251 -30.63 -4.31 -21.52
N ARG A 252 -29.66 -4.32 -22.44
CA ARG A 252 -29.83 -5.02 -23.75
C ARG A 252 -30.12 -6.50 -23.53
N GLU A 253 -31.09 -7.03 -24.25
CA GLU A 253 -31.50 -8.44 -24.14
C GLU A 253 -30.33 -9.40 -24.37
N GLY A 254 -30.21 -10.40 -23.50
CA GLY A 254 -29.13 -11.41 -23.56
C GLY A 254 -27.74 -10.91 -23.20
N ARG A 255 -27.60 -9.65 -22.78
CA ARG A 255 -26.32 -9.07 -22.36
C ARG A 255 -26.29 -8.80 -20.85
N LEU A 256 -25.08 -8.51 -20.34
CA LEU A 256 -24.80 -8.10 -18.97
C LEU A 256 -25.30 -9.12 -17.94
N LEU A 257 -24.95 -10.39 -18.14
CA LEU A 257 -25.35 -11.51 -17.27
C LEU A 257 -24.98 -11.26 -15.79
N GLY A 258 -23.85 -10.60 -15.53
CA GLY A 258 -23.43 -10.25 -14.17
C GLY A 258 -24.38 -9.26 -13.49
N LEU A 259 -24.89 -8.26 -14.19
CA LEU A 259 -25.87 -7.31 -13.68
C LEU A 259 -27.24 -7.98 -13.47
N ARG A 260 -27.66 -8.79 -14.45
CA ARG A 260 -28.95 -9.51 -14.42
C ARG A 260 -29.11 -10.44 -13.23
N ARG A 261 -28.03 -11.07 -12.76
CA ARG A 261 -28.07 -11.98 -11.61
C ARG A 261 -28.49 -11.30 -10.29
N ARG A 262 -28.22 -10.01 -10.15
CA ARG A 262 -28.57 -9.22 -8.97
C ARG A 262 -29.71 -8.24 -9.23
N ALA A 263 -30.31 -8.32 -10.40
CA ALA A 263 -31.42 -7.49 -10.83
C ALA A 263 -32.72 -8.29 -10.80
N THR A 264 -33.81 -7.59 -10.60
CA THR A 264 -35.18 -8.14 -10.70
C THR A 264 -35.92 -7.48 -11.87
N PRO A 265 -36.74 -8.21 -12.64
CA PRO A 265 -37.56 -7.60 -13.69
C PRO A 265 -38.54 -6.58 -13.08
N VAL A 266 -38.67 -5.42 -13.73
CA VAL A 266 -39.68 -4.44 -13.35
C VAL A 266 -41.06 -4.98 -13.74
N PRO A 267 -42.08 -4.97 -12.82
CA PRO A 267 -43.43 -5.40 -13.16
C PRO A 267 -44.00 -4.60 -14.33
N ALA A 268 -44.65 -5.29 -15.24
CA ALA A 268 -45.29 -4.67 -16.41
C ALA A 268 -46.27 -3.56 -16.00
N GLY A 269 -46.06 -2.36 -16.53
CA GLY A 269 -46.93 -1.19 -16.26
C GLY A 269 -46.47 -0.21 -15.19
N SER A 270 -45.39 -0.49 -14.44
CA SER A 270 -44.90 0.40 -13.37
C SER A 270 -43.92 1.49 -13.84
N ALA A 271 -43.33 1.36 -14.99
CA ALA A 271 -42.43 2.36 -15.61
C ALA A 271 -42.49 2.17 -17.12
N GLY A 272 -42.50 3.22 -17.91
CA GLY A 272 -42.63 3.20 -19.37
C GLY A 272 -41.98 2.02 -20.08
N THR A 273 -42.34 1.78 -21.34
CA THR A 273 -41.84 0.63 -22.11
C THR A 273 -40.36 0.84 -22.47
N PRO A 274 -39.47 -0.14 -22.25
CA PRO A 274 -38.10 -0.06 -22.73
C PRO A 274 -38.04 -0.02 -24.25
N ASP A 275 -36.94 0.47 -24.81
CA ASP A 275 -36.72 0.42 -26.25
C ASP A 275 -36.64 -1.02 -26.77
N ALA A 276 -36.93 -1.23 -28.08
CA ALA A 276 -36.83 -2.55 -28.69
C ALA A 276 -35.44 -3.17 -28.52
N GLY A 277 -35.40 -4.42 -28.01
CA GLY A 277 -34.17 -5.15 -27.73
C GLY A 277 -33.56 -4.82 -26.36
N TYR A 278 -34.32 -4.14 -25.47
CA TYR A 278 -33.92 -3.89 -24.06
C TYR A 278 -34.99 -4.40 -23.11
N GLU A 279 -34.55 -4.80 -21.94
CA GLU A 279 -35.37 -5.18 -20.81
C GLU A 279 -35.17 -4.19 -19.67
N ARG A 280 -36.24 -3.85 -18.96
CA ARG A 280 -36.18 -2.96 -17.80
C ARG A 280 -36.02 -3.76 -16.53
N LEU A 281 -34.96 -3.46 -15.79
CA LEU A 281 -34.57 -4.18 -14.57
C LEU A 281 -34.45 -3.23 -13.38
N GLU A 282 -34.78 -3.73 -12.20
CA GLU A 282 -34.45 -3.08 -10.92
C GLU A 282 -33.15 -3.66 -10.38
N VAL A 283 -32.23 -2.76 -10.03
CA VAL A 283 -30.93 -3.08 -9.42
C VAL A 283 -30.83 -2.38 -8.08
N THR A 284 -30.51 -3.12 -7.03
CA THR A 284 -30.27 -2.51 -5.72
C THR A 284 -28.80 -2.06 -5.59
N CYS A 285 -28.59 -0.86 -5.08
CA CYS A 285 -27.26 -0.34 -4.78
C CYS A 285 -27.27 0.46 -3.47
N ARG A 286 -26.13 0.51 -2.79
CA ARG A 286 -25.91 1.40 -1.64
C ARG A 286 -25.20 2.69 -2.06
N ASP A 287 -24.31 2.62 -3.04
CA ASP A 287 -23.55 3.76 -3.54
C ASP A 287 -23.86 3.99 -5.03
N VAL A 288 -24.49 5.13 -5.31
CA VAL A 288 -24.86 5.54 -6.66
C VAL A 288 -23.65 5.76 -7.57
N GLU A 289 -22.55 6.26 -7.01
CA GLU A 289 -21.31 6.49 -7.77
C GLU A 289 -20.66 5.19 -8.25
N VAL A 290 -20.64 4.17 -7.38
CA VAL A 290 -20.12 2.84 -7.75
C VAL A 290 -20.99 2.20 -8.83
N LEU A 291 -22.32 2.30 -8.72
CA LEU A 291 -23.21 1.80 -9.76
C LEU A 291 -23.09 2.61 -11.05
N ALA A 292 -22.90 3.93 -10.97
CA ALA A 292 -22.70 4.78 -12.15
C ALA A 292 -21.40 4.43 -12.89
N GLU A 293 -20.32 4.12 -12.17
CA GLU A 293 -19.06 3.65 -12.74
C GLU A 293 -19.24 2.33 -13.49
N GLU A 294 -19.95 1.39 -12.87
CA GLU A 294 -20.25 0.10 -13.48
C GLU A 294 -21.13 0.26 -14.72
N LEU A 295 -22.22 1.04 -14.64
CA LEU A 295 -23.13 1.26 -15.78
C LEU A 295 -22.44 2.00 -16.94
N ALA A 296 -21.57 2.97 -16.63
CA ALA A 296 -20.76 3.64 -17.67
C ALA A 296 -19.88 2.65 -18.43
N SER A 297 -19.31 1.64 -17.75
CA SER A 297 -18.50 0.61 -18.40
C SER A 297 -19.29 -0.23 -19.40
N TYR A 298 -20.57 -0.43 -19.19
CA TYR A 298 -21.44 -1.18 -20.09
C TYR A 298 -21.84 -0.41 -21.35
N GLY A 299 -21.53 0.88 -21.41
CA GLY A 299 -21.73 1.71 -22.60
C GLY A 299 -23.17 1.69 -23.09
N PRO A 300 -23.41 1.43 -24.40
CA PRO A 300 -24.77 1.41 -24.96
C PRO A 300 -25.62 0.22 -24.50
N ASP A 301 -25.07 -0.79 -23.83
CA ASP A 301 -25.80 -1.98 -23.41
C ASP A 301 -26.58 -1.79 -22.10
N ALA A 302 -26.35 -0.66 -21.38
CA ALA A 302 -27.09 -0.30 -20.17
C ALA A 302 -27.45 1.18 -20.14
N VAL A 303 -28.68 1.51 -19.75
CA VAL A 303 -29.17 2.89 -19.60
C VAL A 303 -29.84 3.07 -18.25
N ALA A 304 -29.34 3.98 -17.43
CA ALA A 304 -29.95 4.31 -16.15
C ALA A 304 -31.14 5.25 -16.35
N HIS A 305 -32.29 4.93 -15.76
CA HIS A 305 -33.49 5.76 -15.79
C HIS A 305 -33.79 6.40 -14.44
N ALA A 306 -33.63 5.66 -13.36
CA ALA A 306 -33.92 6.16 -12.02
C ALA A 306 -32.91 5.59 -11.00
N PRO A 307 -32.59 6.34 -9.95
CA PRO A 307 -32.94 7.76 -9.74
C PRO A 307 -32.20 8.68 -10.73
N GLU A 308 -32.70 9.91 -10.94
CA GLU A 308 -32.07 10.90 -11.86
C GLU A 308 -30.64 11.21 -11.47
N GLU A 309 -30.31 11.12 -10.17
CA GLU A 309 -28.93 11.25 -9.67
C GLU A 309 -27.99 10.23 -10.34
N LEU A 310 -28.44 8.98 -10.48
CA LEU A 310 -27.67 7.91 -11.15
C LEU A 310 -27.52 8.18 -12.66
N ALA A 311 -28.62 8.51 -13.33
CA ALA A 311 -28.59 8.80 -14.77
C ALA A 311 -27.67 10.01 -15.08
N SER A 312 -27.73 11.04 -14.23
CA SER A 312 -26.86 12.21 -14.31
C SER A 312 -25.39 11.86 -14.09
N ALA A 313 -25.10 11.01 -13.09
CA ALA A 313 -23.73 10.55 -12.79
C ALA A 313 -23.13 9.75 -13.95
N VAL A 314 -23.90 8.83 -14.55
CA VAL A 314 -23.46 8.06 -15.73
C VAL A 314 -23.20 8.98 -16.92
N ARG A 315 -24.13 9.90 -17.23
CA ARG A 315 -23.96 10.88 -18.32
C ARG A 315 -22.74 11.75 -18.12
N HIS A 316 -22.51 12.22 -16.91
CA HIS A 316 -21.33 13.04 -16.58
C HIS A 316 -20.03 12.29 -16.82
N ARG A 317 -19.94 11.03 -16.38
CA ARG A 317 -18.77 10.17 -16.60
C ARG A 317 -18.50 9.96 -18.08
N LEU A 318 -19.54 9.60 -18.85
CA LEU A 318 -19.42 9.37 -20.28
C LEU A 318 -19.02 10.65 -21.04
N ARG A 319 -19.57 11.82 -20.69
CA ARG A 319 -19.18 13.10 -21.30
C ARG A 319 -17.72 13.47 -21.00
N ASN A 320 -17.26 13.25 -19.77
CA ASN A 320 -15.87 13.49 -19.41
C ASN A 320 -14.93 12.55 -20.17
N ALA A 321 -15.30 11.27 -20.31
CA ALA A 321 -14.54 10.29 -21.07
C ALA A 321 -14.47 10.68 -22.56
N ALA A 322 -15.59 11.05 -23.18
CA ALA A 322 -15.63 11.52 -24.57
C ALA A 322 -14.77 12.77 -24.77
N ALA A 323 -14.91 13.76 -23.90
CA ALA A 323 -14.12 15.00 -23.96
C ALA A 323 -12.62 14.73 -23.84
N PHE A 324 -12.23 13.80 -22.95
CA PHE A 324 -10.83 13.42 -22.79
C PHE A 324 -10.31 12.64 -24.01
N CYS A 325 -11.10 11.73 -24.58
CA CYS A 325 -10.73 11.01 -25.81
C CYS A 325 -10.54 11.96 -27.00
N ALA A 326 -11.37 13.00 -27.12
CA ALA A 326 -11.31 14.00 -28.18
C ALA A 326 -10.19 15.06 -27.99
N ALA A 327 -9.57 15.12 -26.81
CA ALA A 327 -8.51 16.11 -26.54
C ALA A 327 -7.25 15.84 -27.40
N PRO A 328 -6.45 16.87 -27.74
CA PRO A 328 -5.21 16.69 -28.50
C PRO A 328 -4.23 15.78 -27.73
N SER A 329 -3.44 14.99 -28.46
CA SER A 329 -2.41 14.14 -27.84
C SER A 329 -1.32 15.00 -27.22
N PRO A 330 -0.89 14.70 -25.97
CA PRO A 330 0.18 15.42 -25.33
C PRO A 330 1.53 15.11 -25.98
N ALA A 331 2.49 16.01 -25.86
CA ALA A 331 3.88 15.70 -26.12
C ALA A 331 4.43 14.91 -24.93
N TYR A 332 5.02 13.76 -25.17
CA TYR A 332 5.62 12.91 -24.13
C TYR A 332 6.92 12.28 -24.63
N THR A 333 7.78 11.91 -23.69
CA THR A 333 9.01 11.19 -24.00
C THR A 333 9.22 10.13 -22.93
N PHE A 334 9.34 8.88 -23.35
CA PHE A 334 9.74 7.82 -22.44
C PHE A 334 11.23 7.96 -22.11
N GLY A 335 11.57 7.91 -20.82
CA GLY A 335 12.96 7.78 -20.41
C GLY A 335 13.55 6.44 -20.85
N ASP A 336 14.88 6.36 -20.93
CA ASP A 336 15.63 5.20 -21.46
C ASP A 336 15.51 3.91 -20.61
N ALA A 337 14.88 3.95 -19.45
CA ALA A 337 14.74 2.78 -18.58
C ALA A 337 13.33 2.23 -18.62
N PRO A 338 13.12 0.91 -18.85
CA PRO A 338 11.86 0.27 -18.50
C PRO A 338 11.61 0.45 -17.01
N ARG A 339 10.33 0.56 -16.60
CA ARG A 339 9.98 0.49 -15.17
C ARG A 339 10.24 -0.92 -14.59
N GLY A 340 11.50 -1.30 -14.50
CA GLY A 340 11.89 -1.96 -13.28
C GLY A 340 11.78 -0.88 -12.21
N ARG A 341 11.06 -1.10 -11.12
CA ARG A 341 10.91 -0.25 -9.93
C ARG A 341 12.08 0.71 -9.90
N ALA A 342 11.86 2.00 -10.22
CA ALA A 342 12.94 2.97 -10.17
C ALA A 342 13.56 2.76 -8.80
N VAL A 343 14.76 2.19 -8.78
CA VAL A 343 15.49 1.98 -7.53
C VAL A 343 15.66 3.40 -7.05
N ARG A 344 14.75 3.81 -6.15
CA ARG A 344 14.81 5.12 -5.50
C ARG A 344 16.26 5.22 -5.08
N LYS A 345 16.97 6.19 -5.65
CA LYS A 345 18.40 6.33 -5.42
C LYS A 345 18.58 6.28 -3.91
N ARG A 346 19.12 5.17 -3.41
CA ARG A 346 19.17 4.89 -1.97
C ARG A 346 19.89 6.05 -1.31
N THR A 347 19.24 6.67 -0.35
CA THR A 347 19.79 7.82 0.34
C THR A 347 20.76 7.36 1.43
N SER A 348 21.60 8.25 1.93
CA SER A 348 22.41 7.99 3.12
C SER A 348 21.55 7.60 4.34
N GLU A 349 20.31 8.04 4.34
CA GLU A 349 19.29 7.71 5.33
C GLU A 349 18.87 6.24 5.24
N ASP A 350 18.57 5.75 4.04
CA ASP A 350 18.23 4.33 3.81
C ASP A 350 19.41 3.42 4.19
N GLN A 351 20.64 3.87 3.94
CA GLN A 351 21.84 3.16 4.30
C GLN A 351 22.01 3.05 5.83
N LEU A 352 21.82 4.15 6.55
CA LEU A 352 21.90 4.15 8.02
C LEU A 352 20.82 3.26 8.64
N LYS A 353 19.56 3.38 8.19
CA LYS A 353 18.45 2.52 8.64
C LYS A 353 18.80 1.04 8.47
N ARG A 354 19.37 0.69 7.32
CA ARG A 354 19.79 -0.69 7.04
C ARG A 354 20.91 -1.16 7.97
N MET A 355 21.94 -0.34 8.19
CA MET A 355 23.05 -0.69 9.10
C MET A 355 22.59 -0.89 10.52
N LEU A 356 21.65 -0.06 11.02
CA LEU A 356 21.06 -0.19 12.35
C LEU A 356 20.20 -1.45 12.53
N GLN A 357 19.71 -2.03 11.45
CA GLN A 357 19.02 -3.33 11.45
C GLN A 357 20.00 -4.50 11.26
N LEU A 358 21.09 -4.27 10.53
CA LEU A 358 22.06 -5.29 10.18
C LEU A 358 22.87 -5.76 11.42
N VAL A 359 23.28 -4.84 12.29
CA VAL A 359 24.07 -5.19 13.49
C VAL A 359 23.27 -6.13 14.42
N PRO A 360 22.04 -5.79 14.89
CA PRO A 360 21.25 -6.72 15.69
C PRO A 360 20.98 -8.06 14.99
N PHE A 361 20.74 -8.03 13.69
CA PHE A 361 20.50 -9.24 12.90
C PHE A 361 21.73 -10.16 12.90
N LEU A 362 22.93 -9.63 12.66
CA LEU A 362 24.17 -10.41 12.66
C LEU A 362 24.53 -10.96 14.03
N VAL A 363 24.24 -10.22 15.12
CA VAL A 363 24.44 -10.71 16.50
C VAL A 363 23.66 -12.00 16.75
N HIS A 364 22.42 -12.11 16.26
CA HIS A 364 21.58 -13.26 16.47
C HIS A 364 21.74 -14.36 15.39
N ASN A 365 22.35 -14.02 14.25
CA ASN A 365 22.52 -14.92 13.10
C ASN A 365 23.97 -14.93 12.63
N GLN A 366 24.84 -15.51 13.43
CA GLN A 366 26.27 -15.63 13.15
C GLN A 366 26.55 -16.62 12.02
N GLY A 367 27.55 -16.31 11.21
CA GLY A 367 28.05 -17.24 10.19
C GLY A 367 27.15 -17.43 8.98
N LEU A 368 26.23 -16.49 8.70
CA LEU A 368 25.46 -16.51 7.45
C LEU A 368 26.32 -16.06 6.27
N HIS A 369 26.10 -16.67 5.09
CA HIS A 369 26.80 -16.28 3.88
C HIS A 369 26.36 -14.87 3.42
N ILE A 370 27.29 -14.06 2.96
CA ILE A 370 27.07 -12.65 2.57
C ILE A 370 25.98 -12.51 1.49
N GLN A 371 25.82 -13.49 0.61
CA GLN A 371 24.79 -13.50 -0.41
C GLN A 371 23.39 -13.65 0.20
N ASP A 372 23.25 -14.51 1.22
CA ASP A 372 21.97 -14.73 1.92
C ASP A 372 21.56 -13.51 2.74
N VAL A 373 22.55 -12.89 3.42
CA VAL A 373 22.33 -11.63 4.14
C VAL A 373 21.95 -10.51 3.17
N ALA A 374 22.65 -10.38 2.03
CA ALA A 374 22.35 -9.38 1.02
C ALA A 374 20.95 -9.54 0.42
N ALA A 375 20.57 -10.77 0.06
CA ALA A 375 19.24 -11.09 -0.44
C ALA A 375 18.16 -10.72 0.57
N ARG A 376 18.38 -11.01 1.85
CA ARG A 376 17.43 -10.71 2.94
C ARG A 376 17.24 -9.21 3.18
N PHE A 377 18.30 -8.43 3.01
CA PHE A 377 18.24 -6.96 3.10
C PHE A 377 17.86 -6.28 1.78
N GLY A 378 17.65 -7.06 0.72
CA GLY A 378 17.25 -6.57 -0.60
C GLY A 378 18.34 -5.70 -1.24
N VAL A 379 19.62 -6.01 -1.00
CA VAL A 379 20.80 -5.30 -1.52
C VAL A 379 21.69 -6.23 -2.30
N THR A 380 22.59 -5.68 -3.09
CA THR A 380 23.64 -6.47 -3.72
C THR A 380 24.74 -6.85 -2.71
N PRO A 381 25.47 -7.96 -2.89
CA PRO A 381 26.60 -8.31 -2.02
C PRO A 381 27.63 -7.18 -1.90
N GLY A 382 27.92 -6.44 -2.98
CA GLY A 382 28.83 -5.30 -2.97
C GLY A 382 28.34 -4.11 -2.14
N GLU A 383 27.02 -3.83 -2.14
CA GLU A 383 26.42 -2.82 -1.27
C GLU A 383 26.51 -3.24 0.20
N LEU A 384 26.27 -4.52 0.49
CA LEU A 384 26.40 -5.05 1.86
C LEU A 384 27.85 -4.95 2.34
N GLU A 385 28.84 -5.32 1.52
CA GLU A 385 30.26 -5.14 1.86
C GLU A 385 30.60 -3.68 2.15
N SER A 386 30.04 -2.75 1.37
CA SER A 386 30.23 -1.31 1.62
C SER A 386 29.67 -0.90 2.98
N ASP A 387 28.49 -1.40 3.35
CA ASP A 387 27.89 -1.15 4.66
C ASP A 387 28.74 -1.74 5.79
N LEU A 388 29.19 -2.99 5.66
CA LEU A 388 30.07 -3.64 6.65
C LEU A 388 31.39 -2.88 6.84
N ARG A 389 31.99 -2.35 5.78
CA ARG A 389 33.20 -1.52 5.88
C ARG A 389 32.98 -0.22 6.66
N ILE A 390 31.81 0.43 6.47
CA ILE A 390 31.46 1.61 7.26
C ILE A 390 31.27 1.24 8.72
N LEU A 391 30.60 0.13 9.01
CA LEU A 391 30.37 -0.37 10.37
C LEU A 391 31.69 -0.65 11.09
N ILE A 392 32.64 -1.33 10.47
CA ILE A 392 33.96 -1.64 11.04
C ILE A 392 34.74 -0.36 11.38
N CYS A 393 34.58 0.71 10.58
CA CYS A 393 35.22 1.99 10.84
C CYS A 393 34.49 2.85 11.88
N SER A 394 33.33 2.39 12.38
CA SER A 394 32.47 3.14 13.30
C SER A 394 32.61 2.61 14.72
N GLY A 395 32.63 3.54 15.69
CA GLY A 395 32.81 3.14 17.07
C GLY A 395 32.77 4.28 18.09
N LEU A 396 33.26 3.97 19.30
CA LEU A 396 33.36 4.94 20.37
C LEU A 396 34.47 5.97 20.06
N PRO A 397 34.29 7.19 20.51
CA PRO A 397 35.30 8.22 20.35
C PRO A 397 36.55 7.90 21.22
N GLY A 398 37.61 7.49 20.58
CA GLY A 398 38.89 7.11 21.24
C GLY A 398 39.83 6.46 20.24
N GLY A 399 39.28 5.72 19.27
CA GLY A 399 40.04 5.14 18.19
C GLY A 399 40.91 3.93 18.57
N TYR A 400 40.68 3.35 19.76
CA TYR A 400 41.30 2.08 20.09
C TYR A 400 40.56 0.92 19.42
N PRO A 401 41.22 -0.21 19.15
CA PRO A 401 40.57 -1.37 18.52
C PRO A 401 39.33 -1.84 19.30
N ASP A 402 39.37 -1.80 20.64
CA ASP A 402 38.25 -2.18 21.50
C ASP A 402 37.07 -1.16 21.50
N ASP A 403 37.26 0.00 20.89
CA ASP A 403 36.24 1.04 20.74
C ASP A 403 35.47 0.95 19.41
N LEU A 404 35.83 0.02 18.54
CA LEU A 404 35.21 -0.17 17.22
C LEU A 404 34.26 -1.36 17.19
N LEU A 405 33.30 -1.33 16.25
CA LEU A 405 32.51 -2.52 15.93
C LEU A 405 33.44 -3.58 15.34
N ASP A 406 33.45 -4.77 15.93
CA ASP A 406 34.26 -5.88 15.42
C ASP A 406 33.39 -6.82 14.59
N ILE A 407 33.48 -6.61 13.27
CA ILE A 407 32.79 -7.41 12.27
C ILE A 407 33.85 -7.95 11.29
N HIS A 408 33.82 -9.24 11.07
CA HIS A 408 34.70 -9.88 10.10
C HIS A 408 33.95 -10.90 9.26
N TRP A 409 34.50 -11.25 8.11
CA TRP A 409 33.96 -12.33 7.28
C TRP A 409 35.08 -13.21 6.75
N GLU A 410 34.88 -14.51 6.88
CA GLU A 410 35.76 -15.56 6.41
C GLU A 410 35.03 -16.45 5.41
N GLU A 411 35.63 -16.74 4.27
CA GLU A 411 35.01 -17.54 3.21
C GLU A 411 33.61 -17.10 2.81
N GLY A 412 33.31 -15.79 2.92
CA GLY A 412 32.01 -15.25 2.62
C GLY A 412 30.98 -15.32 3.77
N HIS A 413 31.33 -15.86 4.94
CA HIS A 413 30.47 -15.93 6.11
C HIS A 413 30.75 -14.76 7.05
N VAL A 414 29.70 -14.07 7.52
CA VAL A 414 29.79 -12.83 8.31
C VAL A 414 29.63 -13.14 9.78
N TYR A 415 30.55 -12.57 10.62
CA TYR A 415 30.55 -12.69 12.07
C TYR A 415 30.69 -11.31 12.72
N ILE A 416 30.10 -11.15 13.90
CA ILE A 416 30.23 -9.96 14.74
C ILE A 416 30.61 -10.37 16.15
N THR A 417 31.72 -9.84 16.67
CA THR A 417 32.23 -10.13 18.01
C THR A 417 31.98 -9.00 19.00
N GLN A 418 31.92 -7.75 18.52
CA GLN A 418 31.64 -6.58 19.35
C GLN A 418 30.58 -5.69 18.72
N ASP A 419 29.48 -5.48 19.43
CA ASP A 419 28.27 -4.78 18.95
C ASP A 419 28.10 -3.34 19.47
N LEU A 420 28.93 -2.89 20.40
CA LEU A 420 28.88 -1.57 21.06
C LEU A 420 27.46 -1.17 21.51
N ASP A 421 26.73 -2.09 22.11
CA ASP A 421 25.34 -1.90 22.57
C ASP A 421 24.29 -1.73 21.45
N LEU A 422 24.64 -2.01 20.20
CA LEU A 422 23.70 -2.01 19.06
C LEU A 422 23.00 -3.35 18.85
N LYS A 423 23.15 -4.33 19.74
CA LYS A 423 22.59 -5.69 19.65
C LYS A 423 21.06 -5.77 19.64
N ARG A 424 20.37 -4.75 20.13
CA ARG A 424 18.90 -4.69 20.13
C ARG A 424 18.40 -3.71 19.09
N PRO A 425 17.37 -4.07 18.31
CA PRO A 425 16.76 -3.15 17.36
C PRO A 425 16.20 -1.91 18.06
N VAL A 426 16.17 -0.82 17.31
CA VAL A 426 15.49 0.41 17.72
C VAL A 426 13.99 0.17 17.79
N ARG A 427 13.30 0.84 18.73
CA ARG A 427 11.83 0.82 18.81
C ARG A 427 11.17 1.10 17.44
N PHE A 428 9.93 0.71 17.29
CA PHE A 428 9.18 1.01 16.09
C PHE A 428 9.04 2.52 15.89
N THR A 429 9.09 2.95 14.64
CA THR A 429 8.56 4.26 14.25
C THR A 429 7.02 4.19 14.17
N VAL A 430 6.36 5.35 14.13
CA VAL A 430 4.89 5.41 13.97
C VAL A 430 4.45 4.64 12.73
N ASP A 431 5.15 4.83 11.60
CA ASP A 431 4.84 4.16 10.32
C ASP A 431 4.96 2.64 10.43
N GLU A 432 6.00 2.15 11.10
CA GLU A 432 6.25 0.73 11.29
C GLU A 432 5.17 0.09 12.17
N ALA A 433 4.82 0.74 13.28
CA ALA A 433 3.76 0.29 14.17
C ALA A 433 2.40 0.32 13.46
N CYS A 434 2.09 1.43 12.77
CA CYS A 434 0.87 1.57 11.98
C CYS A 434 0.76 0.49 10.91
N ALA A 435 1.82 0.23 10.15
CA ALA A 435 1.80 -0.77 9.08
C ALA A 435 1.46 -2.16 9.61
N LEU A 436 2.15 -2.62 10.67
CA LEU A 436 1.88 -3.96 11.23
C LEU A 436 0.52 -4.04 11.91
N LEU A 437 0.17 -3.08 12.77
CA LEU A 437 -1.08 -3.12 13.52
C LEU A 437 -2.30 -3.01 12.61
N THR A 438 -2.27 -2.13 11.60
CA THR A 438 -3.34 -2.02 10.62
C THR A 438 -3.41 -3.27 9.73
N GLY A 439 -2.28 -3.86 9.39
CA GLY A 439 -2.23 -5.14 8.68
C GLY A 439 -2.90 -6.26 9.48
N LEU A 440 -2.55 -6.41 10.76
CA LEU A 440 -3.18 -7.39 11.66
C LEU A 440 -4.68 -7.15 11.82
N GLU A 441 -5.07 -5.88 11.96
CA GLU A 441 -6.49 -5.51 12.05
C GLU A 441 -7.27 -5.88 10.79
N THR A 442 -6.66 -5.71 9.62
CA THR A 442 -7.26 -6.14 8.34
C THR A 442 -7.44 -7.66 8.29
N LEU A 443 -6.44 -8.41 8.79
CA LEU A 443 -6.52 -9.88 8.87
C LEU A 443 -7.60 -10.38 9.83
N ASN A 444 -8.00 -9.58 10.83
CA ASN A 444 -9.08 -9.93 11.77
C ASN A 444 -10.45 -10.10 11.07
N GLY A 445 -10.59 -9.55 9.86
CA GLY A 445 -11.75 -9.80 9.00
C GLY A 445 -11.79 -11.20 8.37
N LEU A 446 -10.73 -12.01 8.54
CA LEU A 446 -10.64 -13.39 8.03
C LEU A 446 -11.02 -14.38 9.14
N PRO A 447 -12.16 -15.07 9.08
CA PRO A 447 -12.64 -15.96 10.14
C PRO A 447 -11.61 -17.01 10.55
N GLU A 448 -10.87 -17.55 9.58
CA GLU A 448 -9.88 -18.61 9.79
C GLU A 448 -8.67 -18.18 10.63
N LEU A 449 -8.27 -16.93 10.53
CA LEU A 449 -7.15 -16.36 11.30
C LEU A 449 -7.62 -15.85 12.67
N ALA A 450 -8.90 -15.50 12.81
CA ALA A 450 -9.50 -15.04 14.05
C ALA A 450 -9.68 -16.17 15.08
N GLU A 451 -9.97 -17.40 14.65
CA GLU A 451 -10.23 -18.56 15.53
C GLU A 451 -9.00 -19.06 16.30
N GLY A 452 -7.79 -18.81 15.82
CA GLY A 452 -6.55 -19.36 16.36
C GLY A 452 -5.95 -18.61 17.58
N GLY A 453 -6.50 -17.45 17.99
CA GLY A 453 -5.97 -16.62 19.09
C GLY A 453 -4.58 -15.99 18.81
N ALA A 454 -3.87 -16.42 17.78
CA ALA A 454 -2.54 -15.91 17.42
C ALA A 454 -2.61 -14.42 16.98
N LEU A 455 -3.67 -14.05 16.28
CA LEU A 455 -3.90 -12.68 15.80
C LEU A 455 -4.10 -11.71 16.97
N GLU A 456 -4.94 -12.05 17.93
CA GLU A 456 -5.19 -11.24 19.13
C GLU A 456 -3.94 -11.13 19.98
N SER A 457 -3.27 -12.26 20.22
CA SER A 457 -2.04 -12.33 21.02
C SER A 457 -0.92 -11.48 20.42
N VAL A 458 -0.65 -11.59 19.11
CA VAL A 458 0.39 -10.81 18.45
C VAL A 458 0.06 -9.33 18.40
N THR A 459 -1.23 -8.98 18.23
CA THR A 459 -1.68 -7.58 18.26
C THR A 459 -1.40 -6.95 19.61
N LEU A 460 -1.74 -7.62 20.73
CA LEU A 460 -1.45 -7.15 22.07
C LEU A 460 0.05 -7.01 22.33
N LYS A 461 0.86 -7.99 21.91
CA LYS A 461 2.32 -7.93 22.03
C LYS A 461 2.93 -6.76 21.27
N LEU A 462 2.47 -6.51 20.06
CA LEU A 462 2.95 -5.40 19.24
C LEU A 462 2.50 -4.04 19.80
N MET A 463 1.27 -3.91 20.27
CA MET A 463 0.79 -2.70 20.91
C MET A 463 1.64 -2.38 22.15
N ALA A 464 1.95 -3.37 22.97
CA ALA A 464 2.83 -3.21 24.13
C ALA A 464 4.27 -2.81 23.72
N ALA A 465 4.81 -3.43 22.66
CA ALA A 465 6.15 -3.14 22.17
C ALA A 465 6.25 -1.76 21.47
N ALA A 466 5.18 -1.32 20.84
CA ALA A 466 5.12 -0.02 20.16
C ALA A 466 4.89 1.15 21.13
N GLY A 467 4.42 0.91 22.36
CA GLY A 467 4.21 1.96 23.35
C GLY A 467 3.29 3.08 22.86
N GLU A 468 3.73 4.35 23.01
CA GLU A 468 2.97 5.51 22.54
C GLU A 468 2.74 5.52 21.03
N GLU A 469 3.66 4.97 20.24
CA GLU A 469 3.52 4.86 18.79
C GLU A 469 2.38 3.88 18.42
N GLY A 470 2.17 2.84 19.21
CA GLY A 470 1.03 1.93 19.06
C GLY A 470 -0.32 2.60 19.28
N LEU A 471 -0.39 3.57 20.22
CA LEU A 471 -1.61 4.36 20.44
C LEU A 471 -1.95 5.25 19.21
N ARG A 472 -0.93 5.75 18.51
CA ARG A 472 -1.10 6.54 17.29
C ARG A 472 -1.50 5.68 16.09
N ALA A 473 -1.26 4.37 16.13
CA ALA A 473 -1.67 3.45 15.08
C ALA A 473 -3.20 3.39 14.89
N GLY A 474 -3.99 3.76 15.89
CA GLY A 474 -5.44 3.94 15.75
C GLY A 474 -5.87 5.04 14.77
N SER A 475 -4.92 5.83 14.23
CA SER A 475 -5.17 6.80 13.16
C SER A 475 -5.28 6.18 11.76
N LEU A 476 -4.89 4.91 11.59
CA LEU A 476 -5.04 4.15 10.34
C LEU A 476 -5.96 2.96 10.57
N ALA A 477 -6.85 2.70 9.61
CA ALA A 477 -7.66 1.50 9.57
C ALA A 477 -7.66 0.94 8.14
N GLY A 478 -7.22 -0.30 8.01
CA GLY A 478 -7.18 -1.01 6.73
C GLY A 478 -8.57 -1.32 6.17
N PRO A 479 -8.65 -1.76 4.90
CA PRO A 479 -9.89 -2.20 4.29
C PRO A 479 -10.49 -3.38 5.07
N GLU A 480 -11.81 -3.36 5.21
CA GLU A 480 -12.54 -4.55 5.63
C GLU A 480 -12.41 -5.59 4.50
N VAL A 481 -11.90 -6.77 4.82
CA VAL A 481 -11.95 -7.89 3.88
C VAL A 481 -13.41 -8.31 3.77
N GLY A 482 -14.00 -8.14 2.58
CA GLY A 482 -15.40 -8.49 2.35
C GLY A 482 -15.66 -9.99 2.62
N PRO A 483 -16.86 -10.36 3.07
CA PRO A 483 -17.22 -11.77 3.19
C PRO A 483 -17.07 -12.41 1.81
N ALA A 484 -16.21 -13.41 1.70
CA ALA A 484 -16.22 -14.30 0.57
C ALA A 484 -17.51 -15.14 0.63
N ASP A 485 -18.02 -15.58 -0.52
CA ASP A 485 -18.96 -16.69 -0.51
C ASP A 485 -18.23 -17.87 0.15
N SER A 486 -18.55 -18.11 1.42
CA SER A 486 -17.80 -19.04 2.26
C SER A 486 -17.78 -20.45 1.64
N ALA A 487 -18.85 -20.85 0.96
CA ALA A 487 -18.97 -22.16 0.35
C ALA A 487 -17.97 -22.35 -0.80
N VAL A 488 -17.83 -21.36 -1.71
CA VAL A 488 -16.87 -21.43 -2.81
C VAL A 488 -15.42 -21.37 -2.29
N LEU A 489 -15.17 -20.51 -1.31
CA LEU A 489 -13.85 -20.35 -0.70
C LEU A 489 -13.40 -21.65 -0.03
N ASP A 490 -14.28 -22.29 0.74
CA ASP A 490 -13.98 -23.55 1.45
C ASP A 490 -13.64 -24.68 0.47
N VAL A 491 -14.42 -24.83 -0.61
CA VAL A 491 -14.16 -25.86 -1.64
C VAL A 491 -12.80 -25.63 -2.30
N VAL A 492 -12.48 -24.39 -2.68
CA VAL A 492 -11.18 -24.06 -3.31
C VAL A 492 -10.03 -24.33 -2.33
N ARG A 493 -10.18 -23.94 -1.06
CA ARG A 493 -9.17 -24.18 -0.02
C ARG A 493 -8.87 -25.67 0.19
N VAL A 494 -9.93 -26.47 0.36
CA VAL A 494 -9.79 -27.93 0.51
C VAL A 494 -9.09 -28.53 -0.71
N ALA A 495 -9.48 -28.10 -1.91
CA ALA A 495 -8.88 -28.61 -3.14
C ALA A 495 -7.37 -28.24 -3.26
N ILE A 496 -6.94 -27.07 -2.77
CA ILE A 496 -5.52 -26.69 -2.70
C ILE A 496 -4.78 -27.62 -1.72
N GLN A 497 -5.34 -27.85 -0.54
CA GLN A 497 -4.74 -28.71 0.49
C GLN A 497 -4.62 -30.17 0.04
N GLU A 498 -5.67 -30.69 -0.57
CA GLU A 498 -5.74 -32.07 -1.05
C GLU A 498 -5.11 -32.29 -2.43
N ARG A 499 -4.66 -31.19 -3.08
CA ARG A 499 -4.16 -31.21 -4.46
C ARG A 499 -5.13 -31.89 -5.43
N SER A 500 -6.40 -31.51 -5.35
CA SER A 500 -7.46 -32.01 -6.19
C SER A 500 -7.87 -31.00 -7.27
N GLN A 501 -8.25 -31.53 -8.46
CA GLN A 501 -8.74 -30.72 -9.58
C GLN A 501 -10.18 -30.30 -9.34
N LEU A 502 -10.52 -29.07 -9.73
CA LEU A 502 -11.86 -28.53 -9.64
C LEU A 502 -12.49 -28.34 -11.04
N ARG A 503 -13.79 -28.58 -11.13
CA ARG A 503 -14.65 -28.12 -12.23
C ARG A 503 -15.38 -26.87 -11.81
N LEU A 504 -15.25 -25.82 -12.61
CA LEU A 504 -15.86 -24.51 -12.37
C LEU A 504 -16.87 -24.20 -13.46
N VAL A 505 -18.02 -23.64 -13.07
CA VAL A 505 -18.87 -22.83 -13.93
C VAL A 505 -18.52 -21.37 -13.66
N TYR A 506 -17.85 -20.70 -14.60
CA TYR A 506 -17.25 -19.39 -14.41
C TYR A 506 -17.81 -18.33 -15.33
N PHE A 507 -18.22 -17.20 -14.77
CA PHE A 507 -18.67 -16.02 -15.51
C PHE A 507 -17.50 -15.13 -15.91
N SER A 508 -17.23 -14.99 -17.20
CA SER A 508 -16.24 -14.06 -17.75
C SER A 508 -16.90 -12.72 -18.08
N ALA A 509 -16.71 -11.71 -17.23
CA ALA A 509 -17.29 -10.38 -17.45
C ALA A 509 -16.77 -9.70 -18.72
N GLN A 510 -15.52 -9.97 -19.15
CA GLN A 510 -14.95 -9.41 -20.37
C GLN A 510 -15.60 -9.95 -21.64
N ARG A 511 -16.09 -11.19 -21.61
CA ARG A 511 -16.75 -11.86 -22.74
C ARG A 511 -18.26 -11.92 -22.58
N ASP A 512 -18.76 -11.52 -21.41
CA ASP A 512 -20.18 -11.66 -21.01
C ASP A 512 -20.71 -13.10 -21.26
N GLN A 513 -19.92 -14.09 -20.87
CA GLN A 513 -20.20 -15.50 -21.12
C GLN A 513 -19.89 -16.36 -19.89
N VAL A 514 -20.70 -17.39 -19.73
CA VAL A 514 -20.47 -18.47 -18.77
C VAL A 514 -19.76 -19.62 -19.47
N SER A 515 -18.75 -20.18 -18.85
CA SER A 515 -18.01 -21.32 -19.39
C SER A 515 -17.63 -22.31 -18.29
N GLU A 516 -17.69 -23.59 -18.61
CA GLU A 516 -17.14 -24.66 -17.75
C GLU A 516 -15.63 -24.76 -17.95
N ARG A 517 -14.92 -24.96 -16.83
CA ARG A 517 -13.47 -25.07 -16.82
C ARG A 517 -13.01 -26.09 -15.81
N ASP A 518 -12.08 -26.95 -16.21
CA ASP A 518 -11.31 -27.78 -15.30
C ASP A 518 -10.04 -27.02 -14.93
N VAL A 519 -9.78 -26.89 -13.61
CA VAL A 519 -8.65 -26.11 -13.08
C VAL A 519 -7.97 -26.83 -11.93
N ASP A 520 -6.65 -26.69 -11.84
CA ASP A 520 -5.83 -27.14 -10.72
C ASP A 520 -5.53 -25.94 -9.83
N PRO A 521 -6.22 -25.77 -8.69
CA PRO A 521 -6.04 -24.62 -7.83
C PRO A 521 -4.68 -24.68 -7.13
N LEU A 522 -3.97 -23.54 -7.07
CA LEU A 522 -2.62 -23.46 -6.54
C LEU A 522 -2.55 -22.61 -5.28
N ARG A 523 -3.24 -21.47 -5.26
CA ARG A 523 -3.29 -20.56 -4.13
C ARG A 523 -4.52 -19.67 -4.17
N LEU A 524 -4.90 -19.20 -2.98
CA LEU A 524 -6.04 -18.31 -2.75
C LEU A 524 -5.51 -16.97 -2.20
N TYR A 525 -6.04 -15.85 -2.67
CA TYR A 525 -5.63 -14.53 -2.19
C TYR A 525 -6.76 -13.52 -2.31
N SER A 526 -6.72 -12.44 -1.51
CA SER A 526 -7.60 -11.30 -1.66
C SER A 526 -6.84 -10.08 -2.17
N LEU A 527 -7.55 -9.24 -2.91
CA LEU A 527 -7.09 -7.91 -3.28
C LEU A 527 -8.19 -6.93 -2.87
N ASP A 528 -7.93 -6.13 -1.85
CA ASP A 528 -8.92 -5.35 -1.11
C ASP A 528 -10.06 -6.26 -0.59
N ILE A 529 -11.28 -5.97 -1.03
CA ILE A 529 -12.48 -6.74 -0.66
C ILE A 529 -12.80 -7.91 -1.61
N THR A 530 -11.99 -8.11 -2.65
CA THR A 530 -12.25 -9.12 -3.70
C THR A 530 -11.33 -10.30 -3.56
N TRP A 531 -11.90 -11.50 -3.53
CA TRP A 531 -11.19 -12.76 -3.45
C TRP A 531 -10.88 -13.34 -4.81
N TYR A 532 -9.68 -13.90 -4.95
CA TYR A 532 -9.17 -14.56 -6.14
C TYR A 532 -8.50 -15.87 -5.78
N PHE A 533 -8.47 -16.79 -6.72
CA PHE A 533 -7.54 -17.91 -6.66
C PHE A 533 -6.79 -18.05 -7.99
N GLU A 534 -5.52 -18.41 -7.89
CA GLU A 534 -4.70 -18.78 -9.03
C GLU A 534 -4.82 -20.26 -9.27
N ALA A 535 -5.03 -20.64 -10.51
CA ALA A 535 -5.11 -22.01 -10.91
C ALA A 535 -4.54 -22.23 -12.32
N TYR A 536 -4.05 -23.43 -12.58
CA TYR A 536 -3.78 -23.85 -13.94
C TYR A 536 -5.10 -24.22 -14.62
N CYS A 537 -5.44 -23.53 -15.69
CA CYS A 537 -6.67 -23.75 -16.44
C CYS A 537 -6.38 -24.66 -17.63
N HIS A 538 -6.96 -25.88 -17.64
CA HIS A 538 -6.73 -26.86 -18.70
C HIS A 538 -7.27 -26.43 -20.05
N SER A 539 -8.39 -25.71 -20.11
CA SER A 539 -8.94 -25.18 -21.35
C SER A 539 -8.11 -24.01 -21.94
N ALA A 540 -7.41 -23.25 -21.10
CA ALA A 540 -6.54 -22.14 -21.52
C ALA A 540 -5.06 -22.55 -21.55
N GLN A 541 -4.71 -23.77 -21.16
CA GLN A 541 -3.35 -24.33 -21.06
C GLN A 541 -2.35 -23.37 -20.38
N GLY A 542 -2.76 -22.78 -19.24
CA GLY A 542 -1.90 -21.84 -18.53
C GLY A 542 -2.50 -21.36 -17.21
N LEU A 543 -1.67 -20.64 -16.43
CA LEU A 543 -2.07 -20.04 -15.19
C LEU A 543 -3.10 -18.94 -15.41
N ARG A 544 -4.15 -18.91 -14.60
CA ARG A 544 -5.21 -17.90 -14.62
C ARG A 544 -5.63 -17.56 -13.20
N ASN A 545 -6.05 -16.29 -13.03
CA ASN A 545 -6.63 -15.79 -11.81
C ASN A 545 -8.16 -15.76 -11.93
N PHE A 546 -8.83 -16.41 -11.02
CA PHE A 546 -10.29 -16.50 -10.97
C PHE A 546 -10.82 -15.72 -9.78
N ARG A 547 -11.78 -14.83 -10.02
CA ARG A 547 -12.49 -14.15 -8.93
C ARG A 547 -13.54 -15.08 -8.34
N LEU A 548 -13.59 -15.20 -7.02
CA LEU A 548 -14.54 -16.10 -6.36
C LEU A 548 -16.00 -15.70 -6.60
N ASP A 549 -16.29 -14.40 -6.59
CA ASP A 549 -17.64 -13.86 -6.82
C ASP A 549 -18.18 -14.10 -8.25
N ARG A 550 -17.33 -14.56 -9.17
CA ARG A 550 -17.68 -14.94 -10.54
C ARG A 550 -17.81 -16.45 -10.76
N VAL A 551 -17.48 -17.23 -9.73
CA VAL A 551 -17.69 -18.67 -9.75
C VAL A 551 -19.17 -18.91 -9.44
N GLN A 552 -19.87 -19.58 -10.35
CA GLN A 552 -21.28 -19.92 -10.20
C GLN A 552 -21.46 -21.25 -9.51
N GLU A 553 -20.67 -22.24 -9.95
CA GLU A 553 -20.62 -23.57 -9.37
C GLU A 553 -19.17 -24.04 -9.31
N VAL A 554 -18.83 -24.78 -8.27
CA VAL A 554 -17.52 -25.37 -8.09
C VAL A 554 -17.65 -26.74 -7.43
N HIS A 555 -17.03 -27.74 -8.04
CA HIS A 555 -17.03 -29.10 -7.51
C HIS A 555 -15.70 -29.80 -7.79
N PRO A 556 -15.19 -30.66 -6.87
CA PRO A 556 -14.11 -31.58 -7.21
C PRO A 556 -14.54 -32.50 -8.37
N ASN A 557 -13.69 -32.64 -9.38
CA ASN A 557 -14.00 -33.54 -10.51
C ASN A 557 -13.43 -34.95 -10.37
N GLY A 558 -12.83 -35.27 -9.22
CA GLY A 558 -12.28 -36.58 -8.90
C GLY A 558 -10.88 -36.83 -9.44
N ASN A 559 -10.29 -35.91 -10.17
CA ASN A 559 -8.91 -36.01 -10.64
C ASN A 559 -7.94 -35.34 -9.69
N PRO A 560 -6.70 -35.86 -9.52
CA PRO A 560 -5.65 -35.12 -8.83
C PRO A 560 -5.20 -33.89 -9.65
N ALA A 561 -4.80 -32.82 -8.98
CA ALA A 561 -4.16 -31.69 -9.63
C ALA A 561 -2.82 -32.10 -10.25
N SER A 562 -2.44 -31.49 -11.38
CA SER A 562 -1.19 -31.81 -12.07
C SER A 562 0.02 -31.47 -11.19
N THR A 563 0.90 -32.44 -10.95
CA THR A 563 2.11 -32.26 -10.14
C THR A 563 3.19 -31.42 -10.83
N GLN A 564 3.06 -31.15 -12.12
CA GLN A 564 4.06 -30.39 -12.90
C GLN A 564 3.90 -28.89 -12.76
N VAL A 565 2.73 -28.41 -12.36
CA VAL A 565 2.48 -26.97 -12.20
C VAL A 565 2.68 -26.61 -10.74
N ARG A 566 3.74 -25.87 -10.45
CA ARG A 566 3.95 -25.22 -9.15
C ARG A 566 3.41 -23.80 -9.22
N ALA A 567 2.86 -23.30 -8.11
CA ALA A 567 2.73 -21.88 -7.91
C ALA A 567 4.10 -21.27 -8.19
N GLY A 568 4.18 -20.23 -9.04
CA GLY A 568 5.44 -19.57 -9.35
C GLY A 568 6.16 -19.17 -8.06
N GLU A 569 7.50 -19.23 -8.04
CA GLU A 569 8.29 -18.76 -6.91
C GLU A 569 7.94 -17.28 -6.65
N GLY A 570 7.38 -17.03 -5.47
CA GLY A 570 6.82 -15.73 -5.11
C GLY A 570 5.36 -15.56 -5.58
N PHE A 571 4.76 -14.47 -5.20
CA PHE A 571 3.44 -14.05 -5.66
C PHE A 571 3.48 -13.79 -7.15
N PRO A 572 2.39 -14.00 -7.93
CA PRO A 572 2.32 -13.38 -9.22
C PRO A 572 2.51 -11.90 -8.97
N ALA A 573 3.72 -11.43 -9.26
CA ALA A 573 4.01 -10.01 -9.18
C ALA A 573 2.97 -9.19 -9.95
N LYS A 574 2.17 -9.87 -10.77
CA LYS A 574 1.18 -9.31 -11.67
C LYS A 574 -0.03 -10.26 -11.74
N LEU A 575 -1.24 -9.72 -11.65
CA LEU A 575 -2.48 -10.45 -11.98
C LEU A 575 -2.50 -10.94 -13.43
N PHE A 576 -1.61 -10.39 -14.23
CA PHE A 576 -1.41 -10.67 -15.64
C PHE A 576 0.09 -10.74 -15.94
N THR A 577 0.56 -11.81 -16.56
CA THR A 577 1.92 -11.94 -17.07
C THR A 577 1.88 -11.70 -18.58
N PRO A 578 2.49 -10.60 -19.08
CA PRO A 578 2.50 -10.32 -20.52
C PRO A 578 3.20 -11.42 -21.31
N ASN A 579 2.65 -11.76 -22.46
CA ASN A 579 3.25 -12.60 -23.48
C ASN A 579 3.67 -11.76 -24.70
N ASP A 580 4.53 -12.32 -25.56
CA ASP A 580 5.00 -11.62 -26.77
C ASP A 580 3.86 -11.32 -27.76
N ASP A 581 2.78 -12.10 -27.73
CA ASP A 581 1.59 -11.92 -28.58
C ASP A 581 0.61 -10.85 -28.07
N ASP A 582 0.85 -10.27 -26.88
CA ASP A 582 -0.04 -9.28 -26.30
C ASP A 582 0.10 -7.92 -26.99
N THR A 583 -1.02 -7.23 -27.12
CA THR A 583 -1.07 -5.91 -27.75
C THR A 583 -0.51 -4.84 -26.81
N THR A 584 0.52 -4.12 -27.23
CA THR A 584 1.01 -2.94 -26.53
C THR A 584 0.09 -1.76 -26.79
N VAL A 585 -0.36 -1.09 -25.74
CA VAL A 585 -1.28 0.05 -25.78
C VAL A 585 -0.69 1.21 -25.00
N LEU A 586 -0.67 2.40 -25.61
CA LEU A 586 -0.31 3.63 -24.93
C LEU A 586 -1.57 4.27 -24.36
N VAL A 587 -1.62 4.38 -23.04
CA VAL A 587 -2.74 4.96 -22.29
C VAL A 587 -2.28 6.26 -21.65
N GLN A 588 -2.96 7.36 -21.97
CA GLN A 588 -2.81 8.59 -21.21
C GLN A 588 -3.70 8.52 -19.98
N LEU A 589 -3.11 8.83 -18.84
CA LEU A 589 -3.75 8.87 -17.54
C LEU A 589 -3.64 10.30 -16.99
N THR A 590 -4.74 10.82 -16.48
CA THR A 590 -4.70 12.06 -15.71
C THR A 590 -4.01 11.82 -14.37
N ARG A 591 -3.71 12.87 -13.64
CA ARG A 591 -3.16 12.76 -12.26
C ARG A 591 -4.02 11.86 -11.37
N GLN A 592 -5.35 11.93 -11.46
CA GLN A 592 -6.27 11.08 -10.70
C GLN A 592 -6.21 9.61 -11.13
N GLY A 593 -6.00 9.37 -12.42
CA GLY A 593 -5.86 8.03 -12.98
C GLY A 593 -4.43 7.48 -12.93
N ALA A 594 -3.44 8.21 -12.44
CA ALA A 594 -2.04 7.81 -12.49
C ALA A 594 -1.77 6.46 -11.82
N GLY A 595 -2.50 6.12 -10.77
CA GLY A 595 -2.42 4.81 -10.08
C GLY A 595 -2.78 3.62 -10.98
N LEU A 596 -3.58 3.83 -12.02
CA LEU A 596 -3.92 2.77 -12.98
C LEU A 596 -2.68 2.22 -13.72
N ALA A 597 -1.60 3.02 -13.84
CA ALA A 597 -0.35 2.55 -14.42
C ALA A 597 0.27 1.41 -13.59
N ASP A 598 0.13 1.45 -12.28
CA ASP A 598 0.60 0.41 -11.37
C ASP A 598 -0.40 -0.78 -11.33
N ASP A 599 -1.70 -0.50 -11.33
CA ASP A 599 -2.76 -1.51 -11.33
C ASP A 599 -2.71 -2.40 -12.59
N TYR A 600 -2.40 -1.81 -13.74
CA TYR A 600 -2.27 -2.50 -15.03
C TYR A 600 -0.82 -2.80 -15.43
N TYR A 601 0.13 -2.68 -14.49
CA TYR A 601 1.54 -3.08 -14.68
C TYR A 601 2.22 -2.44 -15.88
N ALA A 602 2.08 -1.11 -16.02
CA ALA A 602 2.74 -0.37 -17.08
C ALA A 602 4.24 -0.69 -17.17
N GLU A 603 4.72 -1.04 -18.35
CA GLU A 603 6.12 -1.35 -18.59
C GLU A 603 6.98 -0.09 -18.62
N ARG A 604 6.42 0.99 -19.18
CA ARG A 604 7.07 2.30 -19.25
C ARG A 604 6.06 3.39 -18.94
N VAL A 605 6.54 4.50 -18.36
CA VAL A 605 5.72 5.69 -18.18
C VAL A 605 6.49 6.94 -18.54
N ALA A 606 5.80 7.91 -19.10
CA ALA A 606 6.26 9.24 -19.39
C ALA A 606 5.43 10.25 -18.58
N PRO A 607 6.02 10.96 -17.62
CA PRO A 607 5.29 11.98 -16.85
C PRO A 607 4.91 13.16 -17.75
N LEU A 608 3.74 13.75 -17.48
CA LEU A 608 3.24 14.94 -18.15
C LEU A 608 3.33 16.16 -17.23
N PRO A 609 3.43 17.38 -17.79
CA PRO A 609 3.55 18.62 -17.01
C PRO A 609 2.37 18.91 -16.07
N ASP A 610 1.17 18.39 -16.38
CA ASP A 610 -0.06 18.52 -15.59
C ASP A 610 -0.14 17.53 -14.41
N GLY A 611 0.90 16.72 -14.21
CA GLY A 611 0.94 15.66 -13.21
C GLY A 611 0.28 14.36 -13.64
N GLY A 612 -0.26 14.29 -14.86
CA GLY A 612 -0.65 13.04 -15.51
C GLY A 612 0.54 12.29 -16.06
N LEU A 613 0.30 11.18 -16.76
CA LEU A 613 1.34 10.38 -17.40
C LEU A 613 0.81 9.66 -18.64
N VAL A 614 1.73 9.24 -19.49
CA VAL A 614 1.48 8.25 -20.55
C VAL A 614 2.10 6.93 -20.13
N ALA A 615 1.29 5.88 -20.09
CA ALA A 615 1.68 4.53 -19.68
C ALA A 615 1.69 3.59 -20.90
N GLU A 616 2.73 2.78 -21.00
CA GLU A 616 2.80 1.67 -21.95
C GLU A 616 2.38 0.38 -21.23
N ILE A 617 1.25 -0.20 -21.65
CA ILE A 617 0.61 -1.35 -21.00
C ILE A 617 0.35 -2.42 -22.05
N ARG A 618 0.60 -3.69 -21.70
CA ARG A 618 0.27 -4.84 -22.54
C ARG A 618 -1.07 -5.44 -22.16
N PHE A 619 -1.85 -5.81 -23.15
CA PHE A 619 -3.16 -6.43 -22.98
C PHE A 619 -3.30 -7.69 -23.81
N ALA A 620 -3.67 -8.80 -23.19
CA ALA A 620 -3.98 -10.05 -23.86
C ALA A 620 -5.25 -9.98 -24.74
N SER A 621 -6.13 -9.01 -24.47
CA SER A 621 -7.34 -8.75 -25.25
C SER A 621 -7.65 -7.27 -25.19
N THR A 622 -7.91 -6.69 -26.33
CA THR A 622 -8.26 -5.26 -26.48
C THR A 622 -9.78 -5.02 -26.51
N ALA A 623 -10.58 -6.08 -26.54
CA ALA A 623 -12.04 -5.99 -26.70
C ALA A 623 -12.76 -5.25 -25.56
N TRP A 624 -12.17 -5.21 -24.36
CA TRP A 624 -12.74 -4.56 -23.18
C TRP A 624 -12.23 -3.13 -22.94
N LEU A 625 -11.27 -2.66 -23.76
CA LEU A 625 -10.70 -1.32 -23.61
C LEU A 625 -11.71 -0.17 -23.72
N PRO A 626 -12.75 -0.24 -24.57
CA PRO A 626 -13.82 0.76 -24.56
C PRO A 626 -14.53 0.85 -23.20
N MET A 627 -14.80 -0.30 -22.58
CA MET A 627 -15.40 -0.38 -21.24
C MET A 627 -14.48 0.22 -20.17
N PHE A 628 -13.17 -0.05 -20.26
CA PHE A 628 -12.15 0.53 -19.39
C PHE A 628 -12.14 2.06 -19.46
N VAL A 629 -12.12 2.64 -20.66
CA VAL A 629 -12.12 4.10 -20.83
C VAL A 629 -13.40 4.73 -20.29
N ALA A 630 -14.55 4.14 -20.59
CA ALA A 630 -15.85 4.60 -20.11
C ALA A 630 -15.97 4.53 -18.57
N GLN A 631 -15.51 3.42 -17.97
CA GLN A 631 -15.50 3.21 -16.53
C GLN A 631 -14.74 4.32 -15.79
N HIS A 632 -13.58 4.71 -16.30
CA HIS A 632 -12.71 5.68 -15.65
C HIS A 632 -13.08 7.15 -15.90
N GLY A 633 -14.17 7.42 -16.64
CA GLY A 633 -14.85 8.71 -16.64
C GLY A 633 -13.98 9.93 -16.94
N GLY A 634 -13.04 9.83 -17.91
CA GLY A 634 -12.12 10.89 -18.29
C GLY A 634 -10.77 10.87 -17.55
N SER A 635 -10.49 9.87 -16.72
CA SER A 635 -9.18 9.69 -16.08
C SER A 635 -8.21 8.87 -16.94
N ALA A 636 -8.69 8.16 -17.96
CA ALA A 636 -7.92 7.33 -18.87
C ALA A 636 -8.39 7.48 -20.32
N ARG A 637 -7.46 7.51 -21.28
CA ARG A 637 -7.74 7.37 -22.71
C ARG A 637 -6.63 6.63 -23.44
N ILE A 638 -6.96 6.05 -24.58
CA ILE A 638 -6.02 5.33 -25.43
C ILE A 638 -5.42 6.30 -26.46
N LEU A 639 -4.09 6.36 -26.52
CA LEU A 639 -3.36 7.13 -27.52
C LEU A 639 -3.00 6.25 -28.74
N GLU A 640 -2.46 5.06 -28.47
CA GLU A 640 -2.00 4.12 -29.48
C GLU A 640 -2.37 2.68 -29.11
N PRO A 641 -2.77 1.85 -30.07
CA PRO A 641 -3.09 2.16 -31.47
C PRO A 641 -4.30 3.10 -31.57
N SER A 642 -4.25 4.07 -32.49
CA SER A 642 -5.32 5.07 -32.67
C SER A 642 -6.69 4.48 -32.94
N GLY A 643 -6.74 3.34 -33.65
CA GLY A 643 -8.01 2.62 -33.90
C GLY A 643 -8.72 2.15 -32.64
N LEU A 644 -7.97 1.79 -31.56
CA LEU A 644 -8.56 1.42 -30.28
C LEU A 644 -9.09 2.66 -29.54
N GLY A 645 -8.40 3.80 -29.67
CA GLY A 645 -8.89 5.07 -29.14
C GLY A 645 -10.19 5.53 -29.80
N THR A 646 -10.27 5.41 -31.14
CA THR A 646 -11.50 5.70 -31.92
C THR A 646 -12.64 4.76 -31.50
N ALA A 647 -12.37 3.46 -31.40
CA ALA A 647 -13.40 2.48 -31.00
C ALA A 647 -13.92 2.75 -29.57
N ALA A 648 -13.06 3.23 -28.66
CA ALA A 648 -13.48 3.63 -27.33
C ALA A 648 -14.37 4.88 -27.35
N LEU A 649 -14.04 5.87 -28.17
CA LEU A 649 -14.85 7.07 -28.35
C LEU A 649 -16.22 6.73 -28.96
N ASP A 650 -16.25 5.94 -30.04
CA ASP A 650 -17.50 5.49 -30.70
C ASP A 650 -18.41 4.76 -29.69
N TRP A 651 -17.85 3.91 -28.86
CA TRP A 651 -18.57 3.19 -27.79
C TRP A 651 -19.21 4.16 -26.79
N ILE A 652 -18.46 5.18 -26.36
CA ILE A 652 -18.93 6.19 -25.40
C ILE A 652 -19.99 7.08 -26.03
N GLU A 653 -19.82 7.49 -27.28
CA GLU A 653 -20.80 8.31 -28.01
C GLU A 653 -22.10 7.54 -28.27
N ALA A 654 -22.01 6.25 -28.61
CA ALA A 654 -23.18 5.38 -28.73
C ALA A 654 -23.94 5.24 -27.40
N ALA A 655 -23.21 5.22 -26.26
CA ALA A 655 -23.82 5.23 -24.93
C ALA A 655 -24.52 6.58 -24.65
N LEU A 656 -23.86 7.71 -24.94
CA LEU A 656 -24.43 9.05 -24.73
C LEU A 656 -25.69 9.27 -25.56
N ALA A 657 -25.73 8.80 -26.80
CA ALA A 657 -26.90 8.88 -27.67
C ALA A 657 -28.16 8.23 -27.05
N ARG A 658 -27.96 7.22 -26.18
CA ARG A 658 -29.05 6.55 -25.45
C ARG A 658 -29.65 7.40 -24.31
N TYR A 659 -28.94 8.41 -23.85
CA TYR A 659 -29.39 9.36 -22.81
C TYR A 659 -30.03 10.64 -23.39
N GLY A 660 -30.29 10.66 -24.70
CA GLY A 660 -30.98 11.79 -25.33
C GLY A 660 -30.06 12.95 -25.71
N GLY A 661 -28.78 12.66 -26.02
CA GLY A 661 -27.85 13.60 -26.68
C GLY A 661 -27.24 14.64 -25.75
#